data_7a00d7e0746f23389f7e93164014f9be
#
_entry.id   7a00d7e0746f23389f7e93164014f9be
#
_cell.length_a   1.000
_cell.length_b   1.000
_cell.length_c   1.000
_cell.angle_alpha   90.00
_cell.angle_beta   90.00
_cell.angle_gamma   90.00
#
_symmetry.space_group_name_H-M   'P 1'
#
loop_
_entity.id
_entity.type
_entity.pdbx_description
1 polymer ?
#
loop_
_entity_poly.entity_id
_entity_poly.type
_entity_poly.pdbx_seq_one_letter_code
_entity_poly.pdbx_strand_id
1 'polypeptide(L)'
;MINLNININTPFLFHNYNTVKVNGVLTDTSDKDVMDLFELSTEYFKRYADLYLKFIACGYLIDPRIVFDDESYKFLNEEVYDNVNCNYNATFYKDWSDIISKDRFELLIDQLLHYLSTYGTNYEGSTYIPNNCPEEMVIEPSKFKNLKVIKASSLKSLSDKFLDILNTPIALSEQNLQCMLVCIKNLWMCYFAKNQIDNDWLKKTINNIKNKEAKIVLATVFNITFDEPTDVMRLLWYISTGNSQIIQSAKGLSEFVVGLDDNSMARIVIGDYLTHLSTDELKVLSSVYYRYKKIFMFIKNRCKYYNMEEVCTAINKLSRYAKTYHKPMQVGFWEGIINMGWDKQPTELYTKMIEDTKSGKFSCFKAIKIYNSASEKLELVNQHKDGVIKEYDNCWSLYYIRNKKFYVKNMFMRDLDCSDNTIKSLNNIKYACLYYIIKHIRQYLTDNKIKYFILPDNINYTLPASEKNFIGSVPMWSQLDMSKSKHNIVGVYWRNEWGTKDFDLSAIDDEGVKIGWNASYTNNPDKPAVIFSGDMTNADPEAVEALYYRNYENIPNQIVFNNRFNGNQGSKFRLFFTQNNVDNFGRGYMVNPNDIIFSTDIISDVEEQMLGIINDNKFVFTSINFSDNKVSETSYRIEALFDYCKYNMNGKLKLNDTLDYLSDIVRIVSVDEFNKIKEQDENITDDNMINFSFNTLTKDTFINILK
;
A
#
# COMPACT_ATOMS: atom_id res chain seq x y z
N MET A 1 23.38 -22.19 14.85
CA MET A 1 22.73 -20.91 14.54
C MET A 1 22.57 -20.83 13.03
N ILE A 2 21.38 -20.62 12.53
CA ILE A 2 21.16 -20.41 11.10
C ILE A 2 21.42 -18.92 10.90
N ASN A 3 22.56 -18.57 10.30
CA ASN A 3 22.79 -17.20 9.81
C ASN A 3 21.82 -16.97 8.66
N LEU A 4 20.74 -16.30 8.99
CA LEU A 4 19.80 -15.78 8.01
C LEU A 4 20.38 -14.46 7.52
N ASN A 5 21.22 -14.50 6.46
CA ASN A 5 21.45 -13.33 5.62
C ASN A 5 20.12 -12.97 4.94
N ILE A 6 19.21 -12.45 5.71
CA ILE A 6 17.98 -11.89 5.19
C ILE A 6 18.36 -10.50 4.72
N ASN A 7 18.48 -10.34 3.41
CA ASN A 7 18.66 -9.03 2.81
C ASN A 7 17.50 -8.13 3.28
N ILE A 8 17.84 -7.08 3.95
CA ILE A 8 16.97 -6.15 4.69
C ILE A 8 16.14 -5.28 3.77
N ASN A 9 16.50 -5.18 2.53
CA ASN A 9 15.59 -4.72 1.51
C ASN A 9 14.32 -5.59 1.43
N THR A 10 14.19 -6.58 2.33
CA THR A 10 12.95 -7.33 2.49
C THR A 10 11.99 -6.51 3.34
N PRO A 11 10.93 -5.98 2.72
CA PRO A 11 9.95 -5.13 3.37
C PRO A 11 9.33 -5.68 4.65
N PHE A 12 9.40 -6.97 4.87
CA PHE A 12 8.87 -7.68 6.04
C PHE A 12 9.61 -7.38 7.35
N LEU A 13 10.90 -7.18 7.28
CA LEU A 13 11.70 -6.76 8.44
C LEU A 13 11.55 -5.26 8.69
N PHE A 14 11.21 -4.48 7.64
CA PHE A 14 11.13 -3.03 7.66
C PHE A 14 9.73 -2.47 7.59
N HIS A 15 8.71 -3.28 7.32
CA HIS A 15 7.33 -2.79 7.19
C HIS A 15 6.85 -1.97 8.37
N ASN A 16 7.48 -2.23 9.47
CA ASN A 16 7.26 -1.47 10.67
C ASN A 16 8.61 -1.04 11.15
N TYR A 17 9.32 -0.20 10.59
CA TYR A 17 10.57 0.32 11.15
C TYR A 17 10.77 0.11 12.67
N ASN A 18 9.92 -0.71 13.22
CA ASN A 18 9.81 -1.08 14.62
C ASN A 18 10.43 -2.43 14.94
N THR A 19 10.86 -3.21 13.90
CA THR A 19 11.33 -4.57 14.17
C THR A 19 12.42 -4.96 13.19
N VAL A 20 13.66 -4.78 13.60
CA VAL A 20 14.84 -5.33 12.93
C VAL A 20 15.27 -6.57 13.68
N LYS A 21 15.47 -7.69 12.98
CA LYS A 21 16.14 -8.82 13.58
C LYS A 21 17.62 -8.52 13.64
N VAL A 22 18.06 -8.21 14.81
CA VAL A 22 19.46 -8.21 15.17
C VAL A 22 19.76 -9.58 15.76
N ASN A 23 20.85 -10.24 15.40
CA ASN A 23 21.34 -11.46 16.04
C ASN A 23 21.87 -11.14 17.44
N GLY A 24 20.98 -10.66 18.31
CA GLY A 24 21.26 -10.31 19.68
C GLY A 24 20.29 -11.01 20.63
N VAL A 25 20.72 -11.31 21.79
CA VAL A 25 19.88 -11.80 22.88
C VAL A 25 19.06 -10.60 23.35
N LEU A 26 17.72 -10.67 23.24
CA LEU A 26 16.87 -9.84 24.06
C LEU A 26 17.06 -10.37 25.49
N THR A 27 17.82 -9.68 26.27
CA THR A 27 17.86 -9.96 27.69
C THR A 27 16.62 -9.32 28.33
N ASP A 28 15.76 -10.11 28.94
CA ASP A 28 14.88 -9.64 30.00
C ASP A 28 15.81 -9.28 31.18
N THR A 29 16.41 -8.10 31.12
CA THR A 29 17.40 -7.70 32.08
C THR A 29 16.69 -7.20 33.34
N SER A 30 16.96 -7.85 34.44
CA SER A 30 16.76 -7.24 35.75
C SER A 30 17.65 -5.98 35.88
N ASP A 31 17.26 -5.00 36.68
CA ASP A 31 18.04 -3.76 36.90
C ASP A 31 19.52 -4.01 37.25
N LYS A 32 19.83 -5.17 37.78
CA LYS A 32 21.19 -5.59 38.15
C LYS A 32 22.04 -5.93 36.91
N ASP A 33 21.45 -6.57 35.91
CA ASP A 33 22.13 -6.92 34.66
C ASP A 33 22.42 -5.68 33.81
N VAL A 34 21.60 -4.63 33.95
CA VAL A 34 21.83 -3.32 33.30
C VAL A 34 23.07 -2.64 33.89
N MET A 35 23.27 -2.73 35.20
CA MET A 35 24.46 -2.16 35.87
C MET A 35 25.73 -2.92 35.50
N ASP A 36 25.68 -4.25 35.42
CA ASP A 36 26.82 -5.08 34.99
C ASP A 36 27.16 -4.82 33.50
N LEU A 37 26.20 -4.48 32.66
CA LEU A 37 26.41 -4.01 31.27
C LEU A 37 27.06 -2.61 31.25
N PHE A 38 26.77 -1.74 32.19
CA PHE A 38 27.43 -0.43 32.31
C PHE A 38 28.90 -0.51 32.67
N GLU A 39 29.33 -1.56 33.38
CA GLU A 39 30.75 -1.84 33.69
C GLU A 39 31.52 -2.44 32.52
N LEU A 40 30.83 -3.01 31.51
CA LEU A 40 31.42 -3.56 30.29
C LEU A 40 31.77 -2.44 29.32
N SER A 41 32.84 -1.75 29.65
CA SER A 41 33.70 -0.91 28.83
C SER A 41 33.12 0.37 28.22
N THR A 42 33.73 1.48 28.56
CA THR A 42 33.64 2.81 27.94
C THR A 42 33.77 2.78 26.40
N GLU A 43 34.43 1.76 25.84
CA GLU A 43 34.64 1.58 24.40
C GLU A 43 33.38 1.07 23.70
N TYR A 44 32.66 0.14 24.31
CA TYR A 44 31.38 -0.35 23.82
C TYR A 44 30.35 0.80 23.74
N PHE A 45 30.26 1.60 24.77
CA PHE A 45 29.36 2.75 24.84
C PHE A 45 29.72 3.83 23.79
N LYS A 46 30.97 4.09 23.58
CA LYS A 46 31.41 5.05 22.56
C LYS A 46 31.06 4.58 21.15
N ARG A 47 31.27 3.31 20.86
CA ARG A 47 31.00 2.71 19.55
C ARG A 47 29.51 2.75 19.21
N TYR A 48 28.63 2.47 20.19
CA TYR A 48 27.19 2.44 19.96
C TYR A 48 26.50 3.80 20.16
N ALA A 49 27.08 4.70 20.94
CA ALA A 49 26.55 6.05 21.06
C ALA A 49 26.52 6.76 19.71
N ASP A 50 27.55 6.60 18.88
CA ASP A 50 27.59 7.16 17.53
C ASP A 50 26.45 6.63 16.65
N LEU A 51 26.18 5.32 16.71
CA LEU A 51 25.07 4.70 15.99
C LEU A 51 23.72 5.24 16.46
N TYR A 52 23.49 5.35 17.77
CA TYR A 52 22.24 5.92 18.31
C TYR A 52 22.04 7.37 17.87
N LEU A 53 23.09 8.20 17.91
CA LEU A 53 23.03 9.59 17.49
C LEU A 53 22.71 9.73 16.00
N LYS A 54 23.29 8.90 15.14
CA LYS A 54 22.99 8.85 13.72
C LYS A 54 21.50 8.56 13.47
N PHE A 55 20.95 7.57 14.14
CA PHE A 55 19.54 7.21 13.98
C PHE A 55 18.60 8.28 14.54
N ILE A 56 18.93 8.86 15.69
CA ILE A 56 18.17 9.97 16.28
C ILE A 56 18.12 11.16 15.31
N ALA A 57 19.23 11.51 14.68
CA ALA A 57 19.29 12.56 13.67
C ALA A 57 18.33 12.33 12.49
N CYS A 58 18.05 11.06 12.17
CA CYS A 58 17.08 10.66 11.14
C CYS A 58 15.64 10.49 11.66
N GLY A 59 15.36 10.79 12.92
CA GLY A 59 14.03 10.63 13.52
C GLY A 59 13.73 9.22 14.04
N TYR A 60 14.76 8.39 14.28
CA TYR A 60 14.62 7.01 14.76
C TYR A 60 15.34 6.82 16.10
N LEU A 61 14.79 5.94 16.92
CA LEU A 61 15.41 5.45 18.15
C LEU A 61 15.60 3.93 18.05
N ILE A 62 16.82 3.46 18.24
CA ILE A 62 17.08 2.03 18.37
C ILE A 62 16.68 1.64 19.80
N ASP A 63 15.88 0.56 19.94
CA ASP A 63 15.48 0.07 21.25
C ASP A 63 16.73 -0.24 22.11
N PRO A 64 16.93 0.39 23.26
CA PRO A 64 18.14 0.23 24.06
C PRO A 64 18.34 -1.19 24.61
N ARG A 65 17.30 -2.04 24.56
CA ARG A 65 17.40 -3.46 24.92
C ARG A 65 18.07 -4.31 23.86
N ILE A 66 18.36 -3.76 22.68
CA ILE A 66 19.06 -4.49 21.63
C ILE A 66 20.57 -4.52 21.96
N VAL A 67 21.08 -5.72 22.16
CA VAL A 67 22.52 -5.95 22.30
C VAL A 67 23.11 -6.26 20.93
N PHE A 68 24.14 -5.52 20.52
CA PHE A 68 24.78 -5.67 19.22
C PHE A 68 25.99 -6.59 19.30
N ASP A 69 26.06 -7.53 18.35
CA ASP A 69 27.30 -8.12 17.91
C ASP A 69 27.86 -7.31 16.70
N ASP A 70 29.06 -7.64 16.25
CA ASP A 70 29.70 -6.92 15.14
C ASP A 70 28.91 -7.01 13.84
N GLU A 71 28.25 -8.12 13.58
CA GLU A 71 27.43 -8.34 12.39
C GLU A 71 26.16 -7.47 12.45
N SER A 72 25.50 -7.42 13.57
CA SER A 72 24.33 -6.57 13.81
C SER A 72 24.64 -5.08 13.75
N TYR A 73 25.78 -4.68 14.30
CA TYR A 73 26.24 -3.30 14.22
C TYR A 73 26.49 -2.90 12.76
N LYS A 74 27.26 -3.70 12.03
CA LYS A 74 27.55 -3.46 10.61
C LYS A 74 26.27 -3.31 9.82
N PHE A 75 25.33 -4.20 10.04
CA PHE A 75 24.06 -4.23 9.42
C PHE A 75 23.20 -2.96 9.67
N LEU A 76 23.07 -2.55 10.94
CA LEU A 76 22.35 -1.33 11.27
C LEU A 76 23.02 -0.09 10.70
N ASN A 77 24.36 -0.04 10.77
CA ASN A 77 25.11 1.14 10.35
C ASN A 77 25.23 1.29 8.82
N GLU A 78 25.28 0.21 8.08
CA GLU A 78 25.45 0.26 6.61
C GLU A 78 24.11 0.14 5.88
N GLU A 79 23.27 -0.86 6.21
CA GLU A 79 22.07 -1.13 5.43
C GLU A 79 20.83 -0.42 5.99
N VAL A 80 20.62 -0.43 7.32
CA VAL A 80 19.43 0.23 7.90
C VAL A 80 19.58 1.73 7.89
N TYR A 81 20.75 2.21 8.28
CA TYR A 81 21.03 3.64 8.32
C TYR A 81 20.94 4.26 6.93
N ASP A 82 21.49 3.63 5.91
CA ASP A 82 21.40 4.12 4.53
C ASP A 82 19.96 4.27 4.04
N ASN A 83 19.06 3.39 4.49
CA ASN A 83 17.66 3.48 4.15
C ASN A 83 16.88 4.58 4.89
N VAL A 84 17.32 4.99 6.07
CA VAL A 84 16.63 6.01 6.89
C VAL A 84 17.31 7.38 6.84
N ASN A 85 18.56 7.44 6.42
CA ASN A 85 19.33 8.67 6.25
C ASN A 85 18.91 9.37 4.95
N CYS A 86 17.88 10.19 5.03
CA CYS A 86 17.34 10.96 3.91
C CYS A 86 17.44 12.43 4.22
N ASN A 87 18.08 13.19 3.35
CA ASN A 87 18.08 14.65 3.43
C ASN A 87 16.82 15.21 2.75
N TYR A 88 15.77 15.42 3.51
CA TYR A 88 14.51 15.98 3.00
C TYR A 88 14.60 17.45 2.56
N ASN A 89 15.80 18.05 2.63
CA ASN A 89 16.10 19.39 2.20
C ASN A 89 16.94 19.43 0.90
N ALA A 90 17.12 18.30 0.23
CA ALA A 90 17.80 18.21 -1.05
C ALA A 90 16.90 18.70 -2.21
N THR A 91 16.31 19.89 -2.04
CA THR A 91 15.42 20.57 -2.99
C THR A 91 16.19 21.50 -3.90
N PHE A 92 15.58 21.89 -5.04
CA PHE A 92 16.17 22.84 -5.97
C PHE A 92 16.31 24.23 -5.30
N TYR A 93 15.21 24.79 -4.80
CA TYR A 93 15.26 25.97 -3.94
C TYR A 93 15.20 25.54 -2.48
N LYS A 94 16.22 25.97 -1.70
CA LYS A 94 16.29 25.66 -0.26
C LYS A 94 15.57 26.69 0.60
N ASP A 95 15.36 27.89 0.08
CA ASP A 95 14.56 28.92 0.73
C ASP A 95 13.30 29.24 -0.09
N TRP A 96 12.14 29.03 0.51
CA TRP A 96 10.87 29.27 -0.17
C TRP A 96 10.56 30.76 -0.33
N SER A 97 11.19 31.62 0.47
CA SER A 97 11.10 33.07 0.28
C SER A 97 11.73 33.51 -1.04
N ASP A 98 12.75 32.78 -1.52
CA ASP A 98 13.35 33.05 -2.82
C ASP A 98 12.35 32.82 -3.95
N ILE A 99 11.59 31.72 -3.91
CA ILE A 99 10.57 31.40 -4.92
C ILE A 99 9.51 32.51 -4.99
N ILE A 100 9.13 33.07 -3.83
CA ILE A 100 8.11 34.10 -3.73
C ILE A 100 8.65 35.46 -4.16
N SER A 101 9.93 35.75 -3.89
CA SER A 101 10.55 37.05 -4.15
C SER A 101 11.09 37.22 -5.57
N LYS A 102 11.45 36.10 -6.23
CA LYS A 102 11.96 36.14 -7.61
C LYS A 102 10.84 36.32 -8.62
N ASP A 103 11.14 37.07 -9.67
CA ASP A 103 10.21 37.17 -10.78
C ASP A 103 10.22 35.88 -11.63
N ARG A 104 9.23 35.75 -12.50
CA ARG A 104 9.07 34.56 -13.34
C ARG A 104 10.26 34.33 -14.28
N PHE A 105 10.94 35.38 -14.69
CA PHE A 105 12.08 35.29 -15.59
C PHE A 105 13.33 34.78 -14.83
N GLU A 106 13.55 35.23 -13.59
CA GLU A 106 14.62 34.74 -12.71
C GLU A 106 14.46 33.26 -12.40
N LEU A 107 13.24 32.80 -12.06
CA LEU A 107 12.93 31.41 -11.83
C LEU A 107 13.19 30.55 -13.09
N LEU A 108 12.84 31.07 -14.27
CA LEU A 108 13.09 30.38 -15.54
C LEU A 108 14.60 30.28 -15.86
N ILE A 109 15.38 31.33 -15.58
CA ILE A 109 16.83 31.31 -15.81
C ILE A 109 17.51 30.30 -14.87
N ASP A 110 17.15 30.27 -13.59
CA ASP A 110 17.70 29.29 -12.65
C ASP A 110 17.42 27.86 -13.11
N GLN A 111 16.20 27.56 -13.55
CA GLN A 111 15.81 26.25 -14.03
C GLN A 111 16.52 25.88 -15.35
N LEU A 112 16.69 26.85 -16.25
CA LEU A 112 17.44 26.66 -17.52
C LEU A 112 18.90 26.33 -17.26
N LEU A 113 19.55 27.01 -16.31
CA LEU A 113 20.93 26.73 -15.90
C LEU A 113 21.05 25.29 -15.33
N HIS A 114 20.06 24.87 -14.56
CA HIS A 114 20.00 23.51 -14.05
C HIS A 114 19.91 22.49 -15.20
N TYR A 115 18.97 22.67 -16.13
CA TYR A 115 18.84 21.77 -17.30
C TYR A 115 20.10 21.74 -18.17
N LEU A 116 20.73 22.90 -18.41
CA LEU A 116 21.97 22.95 -19.18
C LEU A 116 23.11 22.21 -18.46
N SER A 117 23.19 22.25 -17.13
CA SER A 117 24.20 21.54 -16.35
C SER A 117 23.94 20.04 -16.24
N THR A 118 22.68 19.57 -16.39
CA THR A 118 22.32 18.14 -16.27
C THR A 118 22.15 17.44 -17.61
N TYR A 119 21.63 18.13 -18.64
CA TYR A 119 21.33 17.52 -19.94
C TYR A 119 22.07 18.15 -21.12
N GLY A 120 22.62 19.35 -20.96
CA GLY A 120 22.96 20.19 -22.13
C GLY A 120 24.38 20.09 -22.66
N THR A 121 25.36 19.63 -21.91
CA THR A 121 26.77 19.59 -22.38
C THR A 121 27.59 18.58 -21.60
N ASN A 122 28.72 18.08 -22.19
CA ASN A 122 29.76 17.33 -21.48
C ASN A 122 30.55 18.23 -20.49
N TYR A 123 29.83 18.98 -19.66
CA TYR A 123 30.47 19.81 -18.65
C TYR A 123 30.80 18.94 -17.43
N GLU A 124 32.09 18.78 -17.15
CA GLU A 124 32.59 18.06 -15.95
C GLU A 124 32.43 18.88 -14.66
N GLY A 125 31.42 19.74 -14.60
CA GLY A 125 31.10 20.56 -13.43
C GLY A 125 29.97 20.01 -12.58
N SER A 126 29.82 20.52 -11.39
CA SER A 126 28.68 20.23 -10.50
C SER A 126 27.37 20.72 -11.11
N THR A 127 26.29 19.99 -10.88
CA THR A 127 24.90 20.40 -11.21
C THR A 127 24.61 21.78 -10.60
N TYR A 128 24.10 22.72 -11.41
CA TYR A 128 23.69 24.03 -10.91
C TYR A 128 22.44 23.88 -10.02
N ILE A 129 22.57 24.34 -8.79
CA ILE A 129 21.46 24.45 -7.82
C ILE A 129 21.59 25.83 -7.16
N PRO A 130 20.53 26.64 -7.10
CA PRO A 130 20.54 27.92 -6.37
C PRO A 130 20.80 27.65 -4.87
N ASN A 131 21.93 28.15 -4.35
CA ASN A 131 22.34 27.83 -2.99
C ASN A 131 22.25 29.05 -2.08
N ASN A 132 21.05 29.38 -1.61
CA ASN A 132 20.78 30.56 -0.82
C ASN A 132 20.53 30.28 0.68
N CYS A 133 20.52 29.00 1.09
CA CYS A 133 20.27 28.61 2.47
C CYS A 133 21.33 27.62 2.99
N PRO A 134 21.86 27.81 4.20
CA PRO A 134 22.76 26.83 4.80
C PRO A 134 22.04 25.50 5.05
N GLU A 135 22.71 24.39 4.71
CA GLU A 135 22.18 23.03 4.93
C GLU A 135 22.31 22.56 6.39
N GLU A 136 22.84 23.36 7.28
CA GLU A 136 23.02 23.00 8.68
C GLU A 136 21.67 23.04 9.42
N MET A 137 21.15 21.86 9.70
CA MET A 137 19.97 21.72 10.55
C MET A 137 20.38 21.64 12.01
N VAL A 138 19.97 22.63 12.81
CA VAL A 138 20.12 22.58 14.26
C VAL A 138 19.02 21.69 14.84
N ILE A 139 19.38 20.48 15.26
CA ILE A 139 18.44 19.55 15.90
C ILE A 139 18.32 19.93 17.38
N GLU A 140 17.17 20.50 17.75
CA GLU A 140 16.88 20.79 19.16
C GLU A 140 16.37 19.52 19.87
N PRO A 141 17.02 19.05 20.96
CA PRO A 141 16.61 17.85 21.68
C PRO A 141 15.14 17.85 22.15
N SER A 142 14.57 19.03 22.41
CA SER A 142 13.17 19.19 22.83
C SER A 142 12.15 18.80 21.76
N LYS A 143 12.57 18.65 20.51
CA LYS A 143 11.70 18.28 19.37
C LYS A 143 11.64 16.78 19.09
N PHE A 144 12.37 15.94 19.82
CA PHE A 144 12.39 14.47 19.63
C PHE A 144 11.13 13.75 20.19
N LYS A 145 9.95 14.34 20.06
CA LYS A 145 8.72 13.75 20.62
C LYS A 145 8.16 12.57 19.83
N ASN A 146 8.54 12.40 18.57
CA ASN A 146 7.90 11.46 17.65
C ASN A 146 8.87 10.47 17.02
N LEU A 147 9.93 10.06 17.73
CA LEU A 147 10.90 9.10 17.22
C LEU A 147 10.25 7.74 16.96
N LYS A 148 10.55 7.19 15.79
CA LYS A 148 10.15 5.83 15.42
C LYS A 148 11.11 4.85 16.07
N VAL A 149 10.60 3.85 16.81
CA VAL A 149 11.44 2.90 17.53
C VAL A 149 11.76 1.68 16.68
N ILE A 150 13.04 1.41 16.47
CA ILE A 150 13.55 0.19 15.85
C ILE A 150 13.69 -0.86 16.94
N LYS A 151 12.94 -1.98 16.81
CA LYS A 151 12.92 -3.08 17.80
C LYS A 151 13.50 -4.35 17.19
N ALA A 152 14.05 -5.21 18.01
CA ALA A 152 14.46 -6.55 17.61
C ALA A 152 13.26 -7.52 17.58
N SER A 153 13.19 -8.38 16.57
CA SER A 153 12.21 -9.48 16.47
C SER A 153 12.85 -10.81 16.81
N SER A 154 12.12 -11.65 17.54
CA SER A 154 12.50 -13.04 17.74
C SER A 154 12.15 -13.90 16.50
N LEU A 155 12.87 -15.04 16.32
CA LEU A 155 12.52 -16.05 15.33
C LEU A 155 11.10 -16.57 15.49
N LYS A 156 10.64 -16.68 16.75
CA LYS A 156 9.27 -17.09 17.08
C LYS A 156 8.28 -16.08 16.54
N SER A 157 8.47 -14.79 16.78
CA SER A 157 7.60 -13.73 16.28
C SER A 157 7.53 -13.71 14.76
N LEU A 158 8.65 -13.93 14.06
CA LEU A 158 8.68 -14.07 12.60
C LEU A 158 7.93 -15.31 12.11
N SER A 159 8.09 -16.45 12.79
CA SER A 159 7.38 -17.68 12.48
C SER A 159 5.87 -17.52 12.67
N ASP A 160 5.45 -16.93 13.78
CA ASP A 160 4.04 -16.69 14.10
C ASP A 160 3.42 -15.74 13.04
N LYS A 161 4.12 -14.68 12.65
CA LYS A 161 3.69 -13.77 11.60
C LYS A 161 3.59 -14.45 10.23
N PHE A 162 4.53 -15.35 9.91
CA PHE A 162 4.49 -16.12 8.68
C PHE A 162 3.28 -17.07 8.64
N LEU A 163 3.04 -17.82 9.71
CA LEU A 163 1.86 -18.69 9.85
C LEU A 163 0.56 -17.91 9.76
N ASP A 164 0.56 -16.72 10.28
CA ASP A 164 -0.56 -15.80 10.25
C ASP A 164 -0.88 -15.35 8.82
N ILE A 165 0.12 -14.97 8.03
CA ILE A 165 -0.02 -14.68 6.58
C ILE A 165 -0.63 -15.87 5.84
N LEU A 166 -0.14 -17.08 6.09
CA LEU A 166 -0.65 -18.29 5.44
C LEU A 166 -2.12 -18.58 5.76
N ASN A 167 -2.56 -18.21 6.95
CA ASN A 167 -3.93 -18.47 7.42
C ASN A 167 -4.92 -17.33 7.14
N THR A 168 -4.45 -16.16 6.72
CA THR A 168 -5.29 -14.99 6.47
C THR A 168 -5.77 -14.95 5.01
N PRO A 169 -7.08 -15.04 4.74
CA PRO A 169 -7.62 -15.16 3.38
C PRO A 169 -7.79 -13.78 2.70
N ILE A 170 -6.82 -12.89 2.82
CA ILE A 170 -6.81 -11.56 2.20
C ILE A 170 -5.73 -11.48 1.12
N ALA A 171 -5.90 -10.53 0.18
CA ALA A 171 -4.88 -10.29 -0.84
C ALA A 171 -3.64 -9.67 -0.20
N LEU A 172 -2.47 -10.27 -0.43
CA LEU A 172 -1.19 -9.81 0.08
C LEU A 172 -0.65 -8.62 -0.72
N SER A 173 0.09 -7.74 -0.05
CA SER A 173 0.91 -6.74 -0.73
C SER A 173 2.08 -7.42 -1.44
N GLU A 174 2.61 -6.80 -2.50
CA GLU A 174 3.78 -7.33 -3.22
C GLU A 174 4.96 -7.52 -2.26
N GLN A 175 5.12 -6.61 -1.34
CA GLN A 175 6.13 -6.67 -0.31
C GLN A 175 6.01 -7.90 0.58
N ASN A 176 4.81 -8.23 1.05
CA ASN A 176 4.60 -9.45 1.86
C ASN A 176 4.80 -10.73 1.05
N LEU A 177 4.50 -10.72 -0.25
CA LEU A 177 4.81 -11.84 -1.15
C LEU A 177 6.32 -12.05 -1.29
N GLN A 178 7.09 -11.00 -1.50
CA GLN A 178 8.56 -11.06 -1.61
C GLN A 178 9.19 -11.52 -0.29
N CYS A 179 8.73 -10.98 0.82
CA CYS A 179 9.17 -11.41 2.14
C CYS A 179 8.92 -12.89 2.39
N MET A 180 7.74 -13.35 2.05
CA MET A 180 7.37 -14.74 2.19
C MET A 180 8.29 -15.64 1.37
N LEU A 181 8.67 -15.24 0.13
CA LEU A 181 9.66 -15.96 -0.69
C LEU A 181 11.01 -16.09 0.00
N VAL A 182 11.50 -15.01 0.63
CA VAL A 182 12.77 -15.02 1.37
C VAL A 182 12.67 -15.90 2.61
N CYS A 183 11.59 -15.80 3.38
CA CYS A 183 11.36 -16.65 4.54
C CYS A 183 11.29 -18.13 4.18
N ILE A 184 10.63 -18.47 3.07
CA ILE A 184 10.55 -19.85 2.58
C ILE A 184 11.93 -20.36 2.20
N LYS A 185 12.68 -19.61 1.39
CA LYS A 185 14.02 -20.02 0.96
C LYS A 185 14.99 -20.27 2.14
N ASN A 186 14.94 -19.43 3.13
CA ASN A 186 15.92 -19.47 4.22
C ASN A 186 15.48 -20.31 5.44
N LEU A 187 14.20 -20.30 5.80
CA LEU A 187 13.71 -21.03 6.98
C LEU A 187 13.18 -22.41 6.63
N TRP A 188 12.31 -22.49 5.64
CA TRP A 188 11.62 -23.74 5.31
C TRP A 188 12.50 -24.71 4.55
N MET A 189 13.30 -24.24 3.60
CA MET A 189 14.22 -25.12 2.88
C MET A 189 15.22 -25.79 3.83
N CYS A 190 15.74 -25.05 4.81
CA CYS A 190 16.60 -25.64 5.84
C CYS A 190 15.87 -26.66 6.74
N TYR A 191 14.62 -26.41 7.10
CA TYR A 191 13.81 -27.30 7.90
C TYR A 191 13.48 -28.59 7.13
N PHE A 192 13.04 -28.46 5.88
CA PHE A 192 12.68 -29.59 5.03
C PHE A 192 13.90 -30.46 4.66
N ALA A 193 15.02 -29.85 4.35
CA ALA A 193 16.28 -30.57 4.06
C ALA A 193 16.74 -31.44 5.24
N LYS A 194 16.48 -30.98 6.49
CA LYS A 194 16.82 -31.72 7.71
C LYS A 194 15.89 -32.88 8.05
N ASN A 195 14.61 -32.80 7.69
CA ASN A 195 13.57 -33.66 8.22
C ASN A 195 12.99 -34.66 7.22
N GLN A 196 13.53 -34.75 5.99
CA GLN A 196 13.07 -35.65 4.92
C GLN A 196 11.53 -35.69 4.77
N ILE A 197 10.91 -34.55 4.62
CA ILE A 197 9.45 -34.43 4.62
C ILE A 197 8.86 -35.04 3.35
N ASP A 198 7.83 -35.84 3.55
CA ASP A 198 7.09 -36.50 2.48
C ASP A 198 6.37 -35.51 1.57
N ASN A 199 6.47 -35.71 0.25
CA ASN A 199 5.85 -34.83 -0.75
C ASN A 199 4.31 -34.81 -0.64
N ASP A 200 3.68 -35.91 -0.24
CA ASP A 200 2.23 -35.97 -0.06
C ASP A 200 1.76 -35.13 1.12
N TRP A 201 2.50 -35.16 2.23
CA TRP A 201 2.24 -34.28 3.36
C TRP A 201 2.40 -32.80 2.98
N LEU A 202 3.45 -32.47 2.22
CA LEU A 202 3.71 -31.12 1.77
C LEU A 202 2.61 -30.62 0.81
N LYS A 203 2.21 -31.44 -0.16
CA LYS A 203 1.10 -31.16 -1.07
C LYS A 203 -0.20 -30.90 -0.30
N LYS A 204 -0.52 -31.76 0.67
CA LYS A 204 -1.70 -31.60 1.52
C LYS A 204 -1.65 -30.31 2.35
N THR A 205 -0.49 -29.99 2.93
CA THR A 205 -0.28 -28.79 3.72
C THR A 205 -0.46 -27.52 2.90
N ILE A 206 0.16 -27.45 1.71
CA ILE A 206 0.03 -26.29 0.80
C ILE A 206 -1.41 -26.15 0.30
N ASN A 207 -2.09 -27.24 -0.01
CA ASN A 207 -3.50 -27.21 -0.44
C ASN A 207 -4.44 -26.64 0.64
N ASN A 208 -4.10 -26.79 1.92
CA ASN A 208 -4.88 -26.29 3.05
C ASN A 208 -4.62 -24.83 3.41
N ILE A 209 -3.61 -24.19 2.81
CA ILE A 209 -3.32 -22.78 3.04
C ILE A 209 -4.51 -21.92 2.59
N LYS A 210 -4.97 -21.04 3.48
CA LYS A 210 -6.12 -20.14 3.23
C LYS A 210 -5.76 -18.99 2.32
N ASN A 211 -4.52 -18.47 2.44
CA ASN A 211 -4.05 -17.40 1.59
C ASN A 211 -3.73 -17.93 0.19
N LYS A 212 -4.49 -17.49 -0.81
CA LYS A 212 -4.37 -17.99 -2.19
C LYS A 212 -3.08 -17.56 -2.88
N GLU A 213 -2.54 -16.39 -2.56
CA GLU A 213 -1.30 -15.88 -3.14
C GLU A 213 -0.11 -16.61 -2.53
N ALA A 214 -0.09 -16.76 -1.19
CA ALA A 214 0.91 -17.54 -0.48
C ALA A 214 0.94 -19.00 -0.95
N LYS A 215 -0.23 -19.59 -1.14
CA LYS A 215 -0.39 -20.94 -1.66
C LYS A 215 0.32 -21.13 -3.01
N ILE A 216 0.13 -20.20 -3.93
CA ILE A 216 0.74 -20.24 -5.27
C ILE A 216 2.26 -20.10 -5.20
N VAL A 217 2.76 -19.17 -4.39
CA VAL A 217 4.20 -18.94 -4.20
C VAL A 217 4.87 -20.19 -3.63
N LEU A 218 4.28 -20.79 -2.59
CA LEU A 218 4.79 -22.04 -1.99
C LEU A 218 4.79 -23.20 -2.97
N ALA A 219 3.74 -23.35 -3.75
CA ALA A 219 3.66 -24.39 -4.77
C ALA A 219 4.78 -24.26 -5.82
N THR A 220 5.13 -23.04 -6.21
CA THR A 220 6.23 -22.79 -7.15
C THR A 220 7.59 -23.17 -6.54
N VAL A 221 7.83 -22.83 -5.27
CA VAL A 221 9.10 -23.14 -4.59
C VAL A 221 9.30 -24.65 -4.42
N PHE A 222 8.24 -25.39 -4.14
CA PHE A 222 8.29 -26.83 -3.88
C PHE A 222 7.92 -27.70 -5.08
N ASN A 223 7.74 -27.12 -6.26
CA ASN A 223 7.33 -27.82 -7.48
C ASN A 223 6.05 -28.67 -7.31
N ILE A 224 5.06 -28.11 -6.62
CA ILE A 224 3.80 -28.79 -6.33
C ILE A 224 2.72 -28.29 -7.28
N THR A 225 1.91 -29.22 -7.79
CA THR A 225 0.74 -28.96 -8.60
C THR A 225 -0.54 -29.01 -7.76
N PHE A 226 -1.60 -28.37 -8.25
CA PHE A 226 -2.90 -28.34 -7.60
C PHE A 226 -3.91 -29.21 -8.32
N ASP A 227 -4.89 -29.68 -7.55
CA ASP A 227 -6.03 -30.42 -8.11
C ASP A 227 -7.17 -29.44 -8.49
N GLU A 228 -7.23 -28.26 -7.84
CA GLU A 228 -8.26 -27.26 -8.11
C GLU A 228 -7.90 -26.44 -9.37
N PRO A 229 -8.76 -26.46 -10.42
CA PRO A 229 -8.45 -25.86 -11.73
C PRO A 229 -8.07 -24.36 -11.69
N THR A 230 -8.71 -23.61 -10.82
CA THR A 230 -8.43 -22.16 -10.70
C THR A 230 -7.06 -21.90 -10.09
N ASP A 231 -6.63 -22.74 -9.14
CA ASP A 231 -5.30 -22.63 -8.52
C ASP A 231 -4.21 -23.07 -9.49
N VAL A 232 -4.47 -24.09 -10.34
CA VAL A 232 -3.56 -24.47 -11.43
C VAL A 232 -3.37 -23.30 -12.41
N MET A 233 -4.46 -22.63 -12.81
CA MET A 233 -4.35 -21.50 -13.72
C MET A 233 -3.59 -20.31 -13.11
N ARG A 234 -3.74 -20.09 -11.81
CA ARG A 234 -2.97 -19.07 -11.07
C ARG A 234 -1.49 -19.45 -10.98
N LEU A 235 -1.20 -20.73 -10.70
CA LEU A 235 0.17 -21.23 -10.67
C LEU A 235 0.86 -21.04 -12.02
N LEU A 236 0.23 -21.44 -13.12
CA LEU A 236 0.76 -21.24 -14.47
C LEU A 236 1.02 -19.78 -14.78
N TRP A 237 0.08 -18.93 -14.39
CA TRP A 237 0.23 -17.48 -14.58
C TRP A 237 1.42 -16.93 -13.77
N TYR A 238 1.53 -17.31 -12.50
CA TYR A 238 2.61 -16.88 -11.62
C TYR A 238 3.99 -17.36 -12.11
N ILE A 239 4.11 -18.63 -12.48
CA ILE A 239 5.36 -19.21 -13.00
C ILE A 239 5.83 -18.46 -14.26
N SER A 240 4.89 -18.07 -15.11
CA SER A 240 5.20 -17.43 -16.40
C SER A 240 5.40 -15.92 -16.30
N THR A 241 4.78 -15.22 -15.35
CA THR A 241 4.79 -13.75 -15.30
C THR A 241 5.34 -13.17 -13.99
N GLY A 242 5.58 -13.99 -12.97
CA GLY A 242 5.90 -13.54 -11.61
C GLY A 242 4.73 -12.86 -10.87
N ASN A 243 3.56 -12.74 -11.50
CA ASN A 243 2.40 -12.06 -10.93
C ASN A 243 1.38 -13.04 -10.38
N SER A 244 1.02 -12.92 -9.09
CA SER A 244 0.04 -13.78 -8.42
C SER A 244 -1.40 -13.56 -8.90
N GLN A 245 -1.68 -12.47 -9.63
CA GLN A 245 -2.98 -12.15 -10.18
C GLN A 245 -3.03 -12.32 -11.70
N ILE A 246 -4.03 -13.04 -12.18
CA ILE A 246 -4.25 -13.21 -13.62
C ILE A 246 -4.83 -11.92 -14.22
N ILE A 247 -4.03 -11.22 -15.02
CA ILE A 247 -4.41 -9.98 -15.71
C ILE A 247 -4.41 -10.23 -17.23
N GLN A 248 -5.57 -10.50 -17.82
CA GLN A 248 -5.72 -10.80 -19.25
C GLN A 248 -5.72 -9.53 -20.13
N SER A 249 -4.84 -8.57 -19.84
CA SER A 249 -4.56 -7.44 -20.74
C SER A 249 -3.65 -7.88 -21.89
N ALA A 250 -3.53 -7.09 -22.94
CA ALA A 250 -2.62 -7.39 -24.05
C ALA A 250 -1.16 -7.55 -23.55
N LYS A 251 -0.72 -6.64 -22.67
CA LYS A 251 0.60 -6.69 -22.04
C LYS A 251 0.77 -7.96 -21.19
N GLY A 252 -0.16 -8.22 -20.26
CA GLY A 252 -0.06 -9.40 -19.40
C GLY A 252 -0.09 -10.72 -20.16
N LEU A 253 -0.86 -10.81 -21.25
CA LEU A 253 -0.87 -11.99 -22.13
C LEU A 253 0.45 -12.14 -22.90
N SER A 254 1.09 -11.04 -23.29
CA SER A 254 2.41 -11.04 -23.93
C SER A 254 3.48 -11.55 -22.94
N GLU A 255 3.49 -11.02 -21.71
CA GLU A 255 4.38 -11.47 -20.65
C GLU A 255 4.18 -12.96 -20.34
N PHE A 256 2.93 -13.41 -20.26
CA PHE A 256 2.61 -14.82 -20.06
C PHE A 256 3.20 -15.72 -21.16
N VAL A 257 3.10 -15.30 -22.43
CA VAL A 257 3.65 -16.06 -23.57
C VAL A 257 5.16 -16.16 -23.51
N VAL A 258 5.85 -15.05 -23.25
CA VAL A 258 7.32 -15.04 -23.10
C VAL A 258 7.75 -15.93 -21.95
N GLY A 259 7.15 -15.76 -20.77
CA GLY A 259 7.48 -16.57 -19.60
C GLY A 259 7.15 -18.05 -19.79
N LEU A 260 6.10 -18.40 -20.56
CA LEU A 260 5.79 -19.78 -20.89
C LEU A 260 6.89 -20.42 -21.79
N ASP A 261 7.43 -19.64 -22.70
CA ASP A 261 8.50 -20.10 -23.59
C ASP A 261 9.80 -20.38 -22.82
N ASP A 262 10.11 -19.55 -21.84
CA ASP A 262 11.35 -19.61 -21.07
C ASP A 262 11.29 -20.57 -19.86
N ASN A 263 10.07 -21.01 -19.45
CA ASN A 263 9.89 -21.76 -18.21
C ASN A 263 9.50 -23.24 -18.45
N SER A 264 10.46 -24.14 -18.21
CA SER A 264 10.23 -25.59 -18.35
C SER A 264 9.19 -26.15 -17.37
N MET A 265 9.11 -25.58 -16.15
CA MET A 265 8.13 -25.99 -15.15
C MET A 265 6.70 -25.69 -15.59
N ALA A 266 6.46 -24.53 -16.21
CA ALA A 266 5.14 -24.19 -16.75
C ALA A 266 4.69 -25.22 -17.79
N ARG A 267 5.60 -25.70 -18.64
CA ARG A 267 5.32 -26.76 -19.64
C ARG A 267 5.00 -28.08 -19.00
N ILE A 268 5.72 -28.48 -17.95
CA ILE A 268 5.45 -29.72 -17.19
C ILE A 268 4.07 -29.63 -16.54
N VAL A 269 3.75 -28.56 -15.82
CA VAL A 269 2.45 -28.36 -15.18
C VAL A 269 1.30 -28.42 -16.19
N ILE A 270 1.47 -27.84 -17.39
CA ILE A 270 0.48 -27.94 -18.48
C ILE A 270 0.31 -29.37 -18.93
N GLY A 271 1.42 -30.09 -19.17
CA GLY A 271 1.41 -31.50 -19.60
C GLY A 271 0.70 -32.38 -18.58
N ASP A 272 1.19 -32.36 -17.35
CA ASP A 272 0.66 -33.22 -16.27
C ASP A 272 -0.81 -32.98 -15.98
N TYR A 273 -1.23 -31.71 -16.00
CA TYR A 273 -2.58 -31.33 -15.64
C TYR A 273 -3.61 -31.59 -16.76
N LEU A 274 -3.24 -31.30 -18.03
CA LEU A 274 -4.20 -31.34 -19.14
C LEU A 274 -4.30 -32.70 -19.82
N THR A 275 -3.28 -33.57 -19.74
CA THR A 275 -3.27 -34.85 -20.49
C THR A 275 -4.07 -35.95 -19.82
N HIS A 276 -4.22 -35.95 -18.50
CA HIS A 276 -4.82 -37.04 -17.72
C HIS A 276 -6.23 -36.75 -17.17
N LEU A 277 -6.95 -35.76 -17.75
CA LEU A 277 -8.25 -35.34 -17.25
C LEU A 277 -9.36 -36.40 -17.51
N SER A 278 -10.01 -36.79 -16.44
CA SER A 278 -11.25 -37.55 -16.46
C SER A 278 -12.42 -36.72 -17.03
N THR A 279 -13.53 -37.38 -17.35
CA THR A 279 -14.73 -36.71 -17.87
C THR A 279 -15.32 -35.71 -16.86
N ASP A 280 -15.25 -36.01 -15.57
CA ASP A 280 -15.79 -35.13 -14.52
C ASP A 280 -14.90 -33.92 -14.29
N GLU A 281 -13.59 -34.10 -14.32
CA GLU A 281 -12.62 -32.97 -14.28
C GLU A 281 -12.77 -32.05 -15.50
N LEU A 282 -13.03 -32.58 -16.69
CA LEU A 282 -13.35 -31.80 -17.89
C LEU A 282 -14.61 -30.94 -17.72
N LYS A 283 -15.64 -31.44 -17.02
CA LYS A 283 -16.85 -30.67 -16.71
C LYS A 283 -16.53 -29.47 -15.80
N VAL A 284 -15.77 -29.70 -14.74
CA VAL A 284 -15.33 -28.64 -13.83
C VAL A 284 -14.45 -27.61 -14.57
N LEU A 285 -13.48 -28.10 -15.34
CA LEU A 285 -12.55 -27.26 -16.08
C LEU A 285 -13.22 -26.45 -17.21
N SER A 286 -14.39 -26.84 -17.69
CA SER A 286 -15.10 -26.11 -18.74
C SER A 286 -15.50 -24.70 -18.34
N SER A 287 -15.84 -24.44 -17.07
CA SER A 287 -16.09 -23.08 -16.54
C SER A 287 -14.80 -22.26 -16.48
N VAL A 288 -13.71 -22.87 -16.07
CA VAL A 288 -12.38 -22.25 -16.02
C VAL A 288 -11.88 -21.93 -17.42
N TYR A 289 -12.14 -22.82 -18.41
CA TYR A 289 -11.81 -22.58 -19.81
C TYR A 289 -12.46 -21.30 -20.35
N TYR A 290 -13.74 -21.08 -20.12
CA TYR A 290 -14.42 -19.86 -20.57
C TYR A 290 -13.85 -18.61 -19.91
N ARG A 291 -13.56 -18.66 -18.62
CA ARG A 291 -12.98 -17.54 -17.89
C ARG A 291 -11.60 -17.15 -18.41
N TYR A 292 -10.79 -18.15 -18.78
CA TYR A 292 -9.40 -17.96 -19.20
C TYR A 292 -9.17 -18.38 -20.67
N LYS A 293 -10.19 -18.26 -21.51
CA LYS A 293 -10.15 -18.71 -22.90
C LYS A 293 -8.93 -18.20 -23.66
N LYS A 294 -8.54 -16.94 -23.47
CA LYS A 294 -7.35 -16.37 -24.12
C LYS A 294 -6.08 -17.12 -23.72
N ILE A 295 -5.91 -17.43 -22.43
CA ILE A 295 -4.74 -18.18 -21.94
C ILE A 295 -4.70 -19.57 -22.56
N PHE A 296 -5.81 -20.30 -22.54
CA PHE A 296 -5.87 -21.64 -23.17
C PHE A 296 -5.56 -21.62 -24.68
N MET A 297 -5.95 -20.57 -25.39
CA MET A 297 -5.61 -20.40 -26.80
C MET A 297 -4.11 -20.17 -27.01
N PHE A 298 -3.46 -19.39 -26.15
CA PHE A 298 -2.01 -19.22 -26.20
C PHE A 298 -1.28 -20.53 -25.87
N ILE A 299 -1.69 -21.24 -24.83
CA ILE A 299 -1.12 -22.54 -24.48
C ILE A 299 -1.22 -23.49 -25.69
N LYS A 300 -2.40 -23.59 -26.31
CA LYS A 300 -2.61 -24.43 -27.48
C LYS A 300 -1.69 -24.07 -28.66
N ASN A 301 -1.50 -22.80 -28.93
CA ASN A 301 -0.63 -22.34 -30.02
C ASN A 301 0.84 -22.69 -29.74
N ARG A 302 1.28 -22.56 -28.48
CA ARG A 302 2.66 -22.89 -28.07
C ARG A 302 2.91 -24.39 -27.96
N CYS A 303 1.92 -25.18 -27.54
CA CYS A 303 2.02 -26.65 -27.50
C CYS A 303 2.33 -27.25 -28.86
N LYS A 304 1.84 -26.69 -29.95
CA LYS A 304 2.21 -27.10 -31.32
C LYS A 304 3.71 -26.87 -31.58
N TYR A 305 4.21 -25.76 -31.11
CA TYR A 305 5.63 -25.38 -31.27
C TYR A 305 6.57 -26.30 -30.47
N TYR A 306 6.13 -26.80 -29.32
CA TYR A 306 6.92 -27.66 -28.43
C TYR A 306 6.65 -29.16 -28.61
N ASN A 307 5.93 -29.56 -29.68
CA ASN A 307 5.54 -30.96 -29.92
C ASN A 307 4.70 -31.60 -28.81
N MET A 308 3.88 -30.79 -28.13
CA MET A 308 2.96 -31.27 -27.08
C MET A 308 1.56 -31.51 -27.69
N GLU A 309 1.44 -32.42 -28.64
CA GLU A 309 0.20 -32.71 -29.36
C GLU A 309 -0.92 -33.22 -28.46
N GLU A 310 -0.58 -33.98 -27.40
CA GLU A 310 -1.53 -34.47 -26.41
C GLU A 310 -2.24 -33.33 -25.68
N VAL A 311 -1.51 -32.28 -25.30
CA VAL A 311 -2.06 -31.06 -24.68
C VAL A 311 -2.99 -30.32 -25.65
N CYS A 312 -2.61 -30.23 -26.94
CA CYS A 312 -3.47 -29.64 -27.97
C CYS A 312 -4.79 -30.40 -28.10
N THR A 313 -4.71 -31.74 -28.08
CA THR A 313 -5.87 -32.63 -28.16
C THR A 313 -6.75 -32.49 -26.92
N ALA A 314 -6.16 -32.40 -25.71
CA ALA A 314 -6.87 -32.18 -24.46
C ALA A 314 -7.60 -30.81 -24.45
N ILE A 315 -6.94 -29.73 -24.90
CA ILE A 315 -7.57 -28.40 -25.01
C ILE A 315 -8.71 -28.41 -26.04
N ASN A 316 -8.56 -29.13 -27.16
CA ASN A 316 -9.64 -29.26 -28.14
C ASN A 316 -10.84 -30.03 -27.56
N LYS A 317 -10.59 -31.11 -26.80
CA LYS A 317 -11.61 -31.87 -26.09
C LYS A 317 -12.30 -30.98 -25.07
N LEU A 318 -11.53 -30.24 -24.25
CA LEU A 318 -12.03 -29.27 -23.25
C LEU A 318 -12.90 -28.20 -23.92
N SER A 319 -12.47 -27.64 -25.08
CA SER A 319 -13.25 -26.65 -25.83
C SER A 319 -14.61 -27.17 -26.29
N ARG A 320 -14.67 -28.45 -26.74
CA ARG A 320 -15.93 -29.10 -27.12
C ARG A 320 -16.83 -29.31 -25.90
N TYR A 321 -16.29 -29.84 -24.81
CA TYR A 321 -17.02 -30.01 -23.56
C TYR A 321 -17.54 -28.66 -23.02
N ALA A 322 -16.72 -27.63 -23.06
CA ALA A 322 -17.11 -26.34 -22.63
C ALA A 322 -18.31 -25.75 -23.42
N LYS A 323 -18.39 -26.02 -24.75
CA LYS A 323 -19.56 -25.64 -25.54
C LYS A 323 -20.83 -26.34 -25.12
N THR A 324 -20.71 -27.61 -24.70
CA THR A 324 -21.86 -28.44 -24.35
C THR A 324 -22.32 -28.27 -22.91
N TYR A 325 -21.37 -28.11 -22.00
CA TYR A 325 -21.64 -28.09 -20.55
C TYR A 325 -21.42 -26.74 -19.89
N HIS A 326 -21.08 -25.69 -20.66
CA HIS A 326 -20.92 -24.36 -20.12
C HIS A 326 -22.22 -23.90 -19.49
N LYS A 327 -22.21 -23.85 -18.18
CA LYS A 327 -23.15 -23.03 -17.44
C LYS A 327 -22.50 -21.65 -17.31
N PRO A 328 -23.21 -20.54 -17.59
CA PRO A 328 -22.72 -19.22 -17.24
C PRO A 328 -22.22 -19.27 -15.81
N MET A 329 -21.02 -18.71 -15.56
CA MET A 329 -20.50 -18.64 -14.20
C MET A 329 -21.59 -17.98 -13.35
N GLN A 330 -22.16 -18.74 -12.44
CA GLN A 330 -23.04 -18.14 -11.43
C GLN A 330 -22.13 -17.26 -10.59
N VAL A 331 -22.41 -15.97 -10.62
CA VAL A 331 -21.78 -15.02 -9.71
C VAL A 331 -22.11 -15.52 -8.31
N GLY A 332 -21.12 -15.75 -7.47
CA GLY A 332 -21.34 -16.18 -6.10
C GLY A 332 -22.29 -15.23 -5.39
N PHE A 333 -23.06 -15.71 -4.43
CA PHE A 333 -24.06 -14.91 -3.72
C PHE A 333 -23.46 -13.57 -3.23
N TRP A 334 -22.30 -13.63 -2.57
CA TRP A 334 -21.66 -12.43 -2.01
C TRP A 334 -21.07 -11.49 -3.06
N GLU A 335 -20.61 -12.01 -4.19
CA GLU A 335 -20.12 -11.23 -5.32
C GLU A 335 -21.25 -10.58 -6.12
N GLY A 336 -22.43 -11.15 -6.06
CA GLY A 336 -23.62 -10.69 -6.80
C GLY A 336 -24.60 -9.87 -5.98
N ILE A 337 -24.48 -9.82 -4.64
CA ILE A 337 -25.52 -9.27 -3.76
C ILE A 337 -25.87 -7.81 -4.07
N ILE A 338 -24.91 -7.00 -4.46
CA ILE A 338 -25.12 -5.59 -4.83
C ILE A 338 -26.06 -5.44 -6.04
N ASN A 339 -25.98 -6.38 -6.99
CA ASN A 339 -26.79 -6.36 -8.20
C ASN A 339 -28.10 -7.12 -8.04
N MET A 340 -28.13 -8.18 -7.23
CA MET A 340 -29.33 -8.95 -6.92
C MET A 340 -30.26 -8.18 -5.98
N GLY A 341 -29.67 -7.34 -5.11
CA GLY A 341 -30.41 -6.64 -4.08
C GLY A 341 -30.75 -7.54 -2.87
N TRP A 342 -31.27 -6.91 -1.81
CA TRP A 342 -31.76 -7.57 -0.60
C TRP A 342 -32.96 -6.83 -0.04
N ASP A 343 -34.14 -7.28 -0.36
CA ASP A 343 -35.43 -6.71 0.03
C ASP A 343 -35.94 -7.16 1.41
N LYS A 344 -35.30 -8.20 1.98
CA LYS A 344 -35.60 -8.74 3.30
C LYS A 344 -34.95 -7.92 4.42
N GLN A 345 -35.20 -8.32 5.68
CA GLN A 345 -34.62 -7.67 6.84
C GLN A 345 -33.09 -7.81 6.89
N PRO A 346 -32.36 -6.78 7.36
CA PRO A 346 -30.90 -6.85 7.52
C PRO A 346 -30.44 -7.99 8.43
N THR A 347 -31.25 -8.37 9.43
CA THR A 347 -30.97 -9.47 10.38
C THR A 347 -30.89 -10.83 9.71
N GLU A 348 -31.69 -11.07 8.67
CA GLU A 348 -31.61 -12.34 7.90
C GLU A 348 -30.29 -12.44 7.13
N LEU A 349 -29.85 -11.32 6.54
CA LEU A 349 -28.58 -11.27 5.83
C LEU A 349 -27.40 -11.44 6.80
N TYR A 350 -27.48 -10.82 7.98
CA TYR A 350 -26.48 -10.99 9.04
C TYR A 350 -26.38 -12.46 9.50
N THR A 351 -27.51 -13.15 9.71
CA THR A 351 -27.52 -14.57 10.06
C THR A 351 -26.79 -15.42 9.01
N LYS A 352 -27.05 -15.15 7.74
CA LYS A 352 -26.35 -15.81 6.64
C LYS A 352 -24.84 -15.50 6.63
N MET A 353 -24.42 -14.27 6.97
CA MET A 353 -23.00 -13.92 7.12
C MET A 353 -22.32 -14.78 8.19
N ILE A 354 -22.96 -14.96 9.35
CA ILE A 354 -22.44 -15.79 10.45
C ILE A 354 -22.32 -17.27 10.02
N GLU A 355 -23.32 -17.81 9.34
CA GLU A 355 -23.28 -19.19 8.84
C GLU A 355 -22.13 -19.39 7.83
N ASP A 356 -22.01 -18.47 6.89
CA ASP A 356 -20.98 -18.53 5.85
C ASP A 356 -19.56 -18.27 6.40
N THR A 357 -19.44 -17.53 7.51
CA THR A 357 -18.18 -17.36 8.23
C THR A 357 -17.68 -18.67 8.82
N LYS A 358 -18.58 -19.44 9.46
CA LYS A 358 -18.23 -20.78 10.01
C LYS A 358 -17.73 -21.74 8.94
N SER A 359 -18.19 -21.60 7.70
CA SER A 359 -17.76 -22.41 6.56
C SER A 359 -16.59 -21.79 5.77
N GLY A 360 -16.02 -20.67 6.23
CA GLY A 360 -14.91 -19.97 5.55
C GLY A 360 -15.29 -19.25 4.25
N LYS A 361 -16.59 -19.12 3.94
CA LYS A 361 -17.08 -18.46 2.73
C LYS A 361 -17.24 -16.94 2.89
N PHE A 362 -17.28 -16.44 4.12
CA PHE A 362 -17.45 -15.03 4.46
C PHE A 362 -16.41 -14.58 5.48
N SER A 363 -16.03 -13.29 5.47
CA SER A 363 -15.05 -12.70 6.39
C SER A 363 -15.34 -11.22 6.59
N CYS A 364 -14.73 -10.61 7.62
CA CYS A 364 -14.85 -9.18 7.88
C CYS A 364 -14.37 -8.33 6.69
N PHE A 365 -13.27 -8.70 6.04
CA PHE A 365 -12.79 -8.03 4.83
C PHE A 365 -13.81 -8.07 3.68
N LYS A 366 -14.52 -9.21 3.53
CA LYS A 366 -15.59 -9.33 2.53
C LYS A 366 -16.79 -8.46 2.91
N ALA A 367 -17.14 -8.35 4.19
CA ALA A 367 -18.18 -7.46 4.68
C ALA A 367 -17.85 -5.99 4.39
N ILE A 368 -16.62 -5.53 4.67
CA ILE A 368 -16.15 -4.19 4.36
C ILE A 368 -16.24 -3.92 2.85
N LYS A 369 -15.79 -4.86 2.02
CA LYS A 369 -15.87 -4.72 0.56
C LYS A 369 -17.30 -4.56 0.07
N ILE A 370 -18.24 -5.36 0.60
CA ILE A 370 -19.66 -5.29 0.24
C ILE A 370 -20.27 -3.97 0.74
N TYR A 371 -19.97 -3.57 1.98
CA TYR A 371 -20.39 -2.29 2.53
C TYR A 371 -19.97 -1.11 1.64
N ASN A 372 -18.69 -1.05 1.29
CA ASN A 372 -18.15 0.01 0.43
C ASN A 372 -18.84 0.03 -0.93
N SER A 373 -19.03 -1.14 -1.56
CA SER A 373 -19.71 -1.24 -2.86
C SER A 373 -21.20 -0.83 -2.80
N ALA A 374 -21.87 -1.14 -1.69
CA ALA A 374 -23.26 -0.72 -1.49
C ALA A 374 -23.35 0.80 -1.24
N SER A 375 -22.42 1.35 -0.46
CA SER A 375 -22.32 2.79 -0.22
C SER A 375 -22.03 3.58 -1.49
N GLU A 376 -21.06 3.13 -2.29
CA GLU A 376 -20.71 3.74 -3.57
C GLU A 376 -21.89 3.74 -4.53
N LYS A 377 -22.62 2.63 -4.63
CA LYS A 377 -23.81 2.55 -5.48
C LYS A 377 -24.94 3.43 -4.98
N LEU A 378 -25.12 3.51 -3.65
CA LEU A 378 -26.14 4.37 -3.04
C LEU A 378 -25.85 5.86 -3.28
N GLU A 379 -24.60 6.26 -3.13
CA GLU A 379 -24.17 7.63 -3.43
C GLU A 379 -24.43 8.00 -4.89
N LEU A 380 -24.12 7.10 -5.82
CA LEU A 380 -24.40 7.27 -7.24
C LEU A 380 -25.90 7.44 -7.52
N VAL A 381 -26.74 6.61 -6.89
CA VAL A 381 -28.19 6.69 -7.01
C VAL A 381 -28.74 8.04 -6.47
N ASN A 382 -28.19 8.51 -5.36
CA ASN A 382 -28.59 9.78 -4.75
C ASN A 382 -28.16 10.97 -5.65
N GLN A 383 -26.92 11.00 -6.11
CA GLN A 383 -26.45 12.04 -7.01
C GLN A 383 -27.25 12.11 -8.32
N HIS A 384 -27.70 10.97 -8.81
CA HIS A 384 -28.58 10.94 -9.98
C HIS A 384 -29.98 11.50 -9.68
N LYS A 385 -30.57 11.13 -8.53
CA LYS A 385 -31.87 11.70 -8.08
C LYS A 385 -31.81 13.21 -7.88
N ASP A 386 -30.70 13.70 -7.36
CA ASP A 386 -30.48 15.13 -7.07
C ASP A 386 -30.09 15.94 -8.31
N GLY A 387 -30.00 15.30 -9.49
CA GLY A 387 -29.65 15.96 -10.75
C GLY A 387 -28.20 16.44 -10.82
N VAL A 388 -27.31 15.96 -9.95
CA VAL A 388 -25.89 16.34 -9.91
C VAL A 388 -25.11 15.68 -11.06
N ILE A 389 -25.53 14.50 -11.48
CA ILE A 389 -24.91 13.81 -12.62
C ILE A 389 -25.41 14.44 -13.90
N LYS A 390 -24.51 15.14 -14.61
CA LYS A 390 -24.82 15.75 -15.90
C LYS A 390 -25.09 14.68 -16.97
N GLU A 391 -26.23 14.75 -17.60
CA GLU A 391 -26.56 13.90 -18.74
C GLU A 391 -25.84 14.38 -20.00
N TYR A 392 -25.01 13.50 -20.58
CA TYR A 392 -24.56 13.65 -21.96
C TYR A 392 -25.27 12.58 -22.79
N ASP A 393 -26.19 12.98 -23.66
CA ASP A 393 -26.85 12.14 -24.68
C ASP A 393 -27.44 10.80 -24.18
N ASN A 394 -28.14 10.78 -23.04
CA ASN A 394 -28.67 9.56 -22.40
C ASN A 394 -27.59 8.54 -21.96
N CYS A 395 -26.32 8.96 -21.89
CA CYS A 395 -25.20 8.15 -21.44
C CYS A 395 -24.46 8.90 -20.34
N TRP A 396 -24.05 8.21 -19.31
CA TRP A 396 -23.20 8.75 -18.26
C TRP A 396 -21.95 7.88 -18.10
N SER A 397 -20.86 8.47 -17.68
CA SER A 397 -19.60 7.78 -17.52
C SER A 397 -19.41 7.31 -16.09
N LEU A 398 -19.32 6.01 -15.91
CA LEU A 398 -18.90 5.42 -14.64
C LEU A 398 -17.38 5.30 -14.63
N TYR A 399 -16.76 5.98 -13.70
CA TYR A 399 -15.33 5.88 -13.45
C TYR A 399 -15.07 4.81 -12.40
N TYR A 400 -14.07 3.97 -12.60
CA TYR A 400 -13.69 2.95 -11.63
C TYR A 400 -12.22 2.60 -11.71
N ILE A 401 -11.66 2.15 -10.58
CA ILE A 401 -10.28 1.69 -10.50
C ILE A 401 -10.24 0.17 -10.42
N ARG A 402 -9.41 -0.42 -11.25
CA ARG A 402 -9.11 -1.84 -11.21
C ARG A 402 -7.61 -2.05 -11.33
N ASN A 403 -7.00 -2.76 -10.37
CA ASN A 403 -5.56 -2.99 -10.31
C ASN A 403 -4.76 -1.67 -10.35
N LYS A 404 -5.18 -0.68 -9.55
CA LYS A 404 -4.63 0.68 -9.51
C LYS A 404 -4.73 1.47 -10.83
N LYS A 405 -5.42 0.99 -11.84
CA LYS A 405 -5.63 1.69 -13.11
C LYS A 405 -7.04 2.28 -13.17
N PHE A 406 -7.11 3.49 -13.69
CA PHE A 406 -8.35 4.22 -13.92
C PHE A 406 -9.00 3.80 -15.24
N TYR A 407 -10.29 3.50 -15.19
CA TYR A 407 -11.09 3.10 -16.36
C TYR A 407 -12.37 3.90 -16.42
N VAL A 408 -12.84 4.12 -17.63
CA VAL A 408 -14.13 4.73 -17.90
C VAL A 408 -15.03 3.69 -18.56
N LYS A 409 -16.24 3.55 -18.07
CA LYS A 409 -17.29 2.74 -18.68
C LYS A 409 -18.50 3.61 -18.91
N ASN A 410 -18.89 3.76 -20.18
CA ASN A 410 -20.14 4.43 -20.50
C ASN A 410 -21.32 3.54 -20.11
N MET A 411 -22.25 4.09 -19.33
CA MET A 411 -23.49 3.44 -18.92
C MET A 411 -24.66 4.25 -19.44
N PHE A 412 -25.68 3.55 -19.91
CA PHE A 412 -26.93 4.22 -20.28
C PHE A 412 -27.79 4.47 -19.05
N MET A 413 -28.52 5.57 -19.00
CA MET A 413 -29.39 5.97 -17.89
C MET A 413 -30.36 4.86 -17.47
N ARG A 414 -30.86 4.09 -18.44
CA ARG A 414 -31.74 2.93 -18.20
C ARG A 414 -31.13 1.80 -17.39
N ASP A 415 -29.79 1.79 -17.25
CA ASP A 415 -29.05 0.72 -16.57
C ASP A 415 -28.90 0.99 -15.06
N LEU A 416 -29.26 2.21 -14.59
CA LEU A 416 -29.25 2.57 -13.18
C LEU A 416 -30.66 2.55 -12.58
N ASP A 417 -30.94 1.57 -11.76
CA ASP A 417 -32.19 1.51 -11.00
C ASP A 417 -32.13 2.42 -9.77
N CYS A 418 -32.84 3.54 -9.85
CA CYS A 418 -32.96 4.54 -8.78
C CYS A 418 -34.28 4.42 -7.99
N SER A 419 -34.92 3.27 -8.04
CA SER A 419 -36.15 3.02 -7.29
C SER A 419 -35.94 3.04 -5.76
N ASP A 420 -36.97 3.37 -5.02
CA ASP A 420 -36.90 3.34 -3.57
C ASP A 420 -36.64 1.92 -3.03
N ASN A 421 -37.05 0.90 -3.77
CA ASN A 421 -36.71 -0.49 -3.45
C ASN A 421 -35.21 -0.76 -3.54
N THR A 422 -34.54 -0.24 -4.56
CA THR A 422 -33.09 -0.34 -4.70
C THR A 422 -32.37 0.40 -3.57
N ILE A 423 -32.80 1.61 -3.23
CA ILE A 423 -32.25 2.39 -2.10
C ILE A 423 -32.42 1.62 -0.79
N LYS A 424 -33.64 1.11 -0.52
CA LYS A 424 -33.92 0.30 0.67
C LYS A 424 -33.06 -0.95 0.73
N SER A 425 -32.93 -1.65 -0.39
CA SER A 425 -32.11 -2.85 -0.50
C SER A 425 -30.62 -2.58 -0.21
N LEU A 426 -30.05 -1.53 -0.78
CA LEU A 426 -28.67 -1.14 -0.55
C LEU A 426 -28.42 -0.75 0.92
N ASN A 427 -29.36 -0.03 1.53
CA ASN A 427 -29.30 0.30 2.96
C ASN A 427 -29.37 -0.96 3.84
N ASN A 428 -30.25 -1.91 3.54
CA ASN A 428 -30.33 -3.18 4.27
C ASN A 428 -29.02 -3.96 4.20
N ILE A 429 -28.36 -3.98 3.04
CA ILE A 429 -27.03 -4.61 2.85
C ILE A 429 -25.98 -3.88 3.70
N LYS A 430 -25.95 -2.54 3.66
CA LYS A 430 -25.02 -1.73 4.46
C LYS A 430 -25.18 -2.00 5.95
N TYR A 431 -26.41 -1.95 6.46
CA TYR A 431 -26.67 -2.20 7.89
C TYR A 431 -26.26 -3.60 8.33
N ALA A 432 -26.55 -4.63 7.53
CA ALA A 432 -26.14 -5.99 7.85
C ALA A 432 -24.60 -6.12 7.89
N CYS A 433 -23.89 -5.54 6.91
CA CYS A 433 -22.43 -5.53 6.87
C CYS A 433 -21.85 -4.76 8.06
N LEU A 434 -22.34 -3.55 8.34
CA LEU A 434 -21.86 -2.73 9.45
C LEU A 434 -22.04 -3.46 10.79
N TYR A 435 -23.20 -4.04 11.01
CA TYR A 435 -23.47 -4.79 12.24
C TYR A 435 -22.52 -5.99 12.38
N TYR A 436 -22.26 -6.71 11.28
CA TYR A 436 -21.31 -7.82 11.28
C TYR A 436 -19.90 -7.33 11.61
N ILE A 437 -19.42 -6.25 10.98
CA ILE A 437 -18.08 -5.68 11.20
C ILE A 437 -17.93 -5.23 12.67
N ILE A 438 -18.90 -4.51 13.21
CA ILE A 438 -18.88 -4.05 14.61
C ILE A 438 -18.81 -5.24 15.57
N LYS A 439 -19.61 -6.27 15.36
CA LYS A 439 -19.59 -7.48 16.19
C LYS A 439 -18.25 -8.19 16.12
N HIS A 440 -17.65 -8.24 14.95
CA HIS A 440 -16.33 -8.85 14.74
C HIS A 440 -15.23 -8.06 15.47
N ILE A 441 -15.18 -6.74 15.30
CA ILE A 441 -14.24 -5.86 16.01
C ILE A 441 -14.44 -5.99 17.52
N ARG A 442 -15.67 -5.94 18.01
CA ARG A 442 -16.00 -6.09 19.43
C ARG A 442 -15.49 -7.40 20.01
N GLN A 443 -15.66 -8.51 19.28
CA GLN A 443 -15.14 -9.82 19.70
C GLN A 443 -13.60 -9.79 19.82
N TYR A 444 -12.91 -9.26 18.79
CA TYR A 444 -11.46 -9.13 18.82
C TYR A 444 -10.96 -8.30 20.02
N LEU A 445 -11.59 -7.15 20.28
CA LEU A 445 -11.22 -6.27 21.37
C LEU A 445 -11.42 -6.94 22.75
N THR A 446 -12.51 -7.70 22.89
CA THR A 446 -12.82 -8.44 24.12
C THR A 446 -11.82 -9.59 24.33
N ASP A 447 -11.55 -10.40 23.32
CA ASP A 447 -10.66 -11.55 23.38
C ASP A 447 -9.21 -11.12 23.71
N ASN A 448 -8.77 -9.98 23.18
CA ASN A 448 -7.44 -9.43 23.42
C ASN A 448 -7.38 -8.42 24.57
N LYS A 449 -8.48 -8.23 25.33
CA LYS A 449 -8.56 -7.32 26.49
C LYS A 449 -8.18 -5.86 26.14
N ILE A 450 -8.45 -5.43 24.92
CA ILE A 450 -8.21 -4.05 24.48
C ILE A 450 -9.27 -3.14 25.11
N LYS A 451 -8.83 -2.07 25.76
CA LYS A 451 -9.69 -1.10 26.47
C LYS A 451 -9.48 0.33 25.97
N TYR A 452 -8.37 0.58 25.29
CA TYR A 452 -7.98 1.93 24.90
C TYR A 452 -7.59 2.00 23.43
N PHE A 453 -8.03 3.07 22.77
CA PHE A 453 -7.53 3.49 21.47
C PHE A 453 -6.81 4.83 21.60
N ILE A 454 -5.57 4.88 21.10
CA ILE A 454 -4.88 6.13 20.85
C ILE A 454 -5.13 6.49 19.39
N LEU A 455 -6.00 7.48 19.18
CA LEU A 455 -6.40 7.90 17.84
C LEU A 455 -6.08 9.39 17.65
N PRO A 456 -5.19 9.74 16.69
CA PRO A 456 -4.90 11.13 16.37
C PRO A 456 -6.17 11.86 15.88
N ASP A 457 -6.34 13.10 16.27
CA ASP A 457 -7.52 13.92 15.94
C ASP A 457 -7.45 14.55 14.53
N ASN A 458 -6.28 14.45 13.89
CA ASN A 458 -6.01 15.00 12.57
C ASN A 458 -6.20 14.01 11.43
N ILE A 459 -6.56 12.75 11.70
CA ILE A 459 -6.78 11.74 10.67
C ILE A 459 -8.05 10.92 10.89
N ASN A 460 -8.76 10.66 9.80
CA ASN A 460 -9.90 9.74 9.77
C ASN A 460 -9.54 8.52 8.91
N TYR A 461 -9.27 7.41 9.56
CA TYR A 461 -8.84 6.18 8.90
C TYR A 461 -10.00 5.44 8.24
N THR A 462 -9.77 4.96 7.03
CA THR A 462 -10.66 4.02 6.34
C THR A 462 -10.36 2.59 6.77
N LEU A 463 -11.38 1.74 6.94
CA LEU A 463 -11.17 0.31 7.19
C LEU A 463 -10.77 -0.39 5.88
N PRO A 464 -9.62 -1.07 5.83
CA PRO A 464 -9.13 -1.70 4.61
C PRO A 464 -9.86 -3.01 4.32
N ALA A 465 -10.16 -3.28 3.05
CA ALA A 465 -10.72 -4.56 2.61
C ALA A 465 -9.65 -5.59 2.21
N SER A 466 -8.37 -5.21 2.17
CA SER A 466 -7.21 -6.08 1.90
C SER A 466 -5.91 -5.32 2.15
N GLU A 467 -4.77 -6.03 2.17
CA GLU A 467 -3.44 -5.40 2.23
C GLU A 467 -3.09 -4.54 1.01
N LYS A 468 -3.79 -4.71 -0.10
CA LYS A 468 -3.60 -3.88 -1.32
C LYS A 468 -4.25 -2.51 -1.20
N ASN A 469 -5.04 -2.30 -0.15
CA ASN A 469 -5.71 -1.03 0.14
C ASN A 469 -4.92 -0.15 1.11
N PHE A 470 -3.59 -0.15 1.01
CA PHE A 470 -2.70 0.67 1.82
C PHE A 470 -1.72 1.47 0.96
N ILE A 471 -1.33 2.63 1.47
CA ILE A 471 -0.13 3.37 1.11
C ILE A 471 0.78 3.32 2.32
N GLY A 472 1.86 2.56 2.26
CA GLY A 472 2.67 2.26 3.43
C GLY A 472 1.82 1.58 4.52
N SER A 473 1.72 2.21 5.68
CA SER A 473 0.92 1.75 6.82
C SER A 473 -0.49 2.36 6.87
N VAL A 474 -0.79 3.36 6.04
CA VAL A 474 -2.07 4.08 6.03
C VAL A 474 -3.04 3.42 5.04
N PRO A 475 -4.26 3.06 5.46
CA PRO A 475 -5.28 2.58 4.54
C PRO A 475 -5.62 3.62 3.48
N MET A 476 -5.73 3.20 2.22
CA MET A 476 -6.15 4.09 1.13
C MET A 476 -7.54 4.68 1.41
N TRP A 477 -7.74 5.92 1.01
CA TRP A 477 -8.92 6.75 1.27
C TRP A 477 -9.02 7.30 2.70
N SER A 478 -8.03 7.06 3.56
CA SER A 478 -7.90 7.77 4.83
C SER A 478 -7.67 9.27 4.58
N GLN A 479 -8.20 10.11 5.46
CA GLN A 479 -8.26 11.55 5.29
C GLN A 479 -7.48 12.24 6.39
N LEU A 480 -6.40 12.91 6.05
CA LEU A 480 -5.60 13.73 6.96
C LEU A 480 -6.09 15.18 6.89
N ASP A 481 -6.48 15.74 8.02
CA ASP A 481 -6.91 17.14 8.15
C ASP A 481 -5.70 18.07 8.13
N MET A 482 -5.53 18.79 7.05
CA MET A 482 -4.43 19.74 6.86
C MET A 482 -4.66 21.04 7.65
N SER A 483 -5.89 21.33 8.07
CA SER A 483 -6.22 22.53 8.84
C SER A 483 -5.74 22.47 10.29
N LYS A 484 -5.37 21.29 10.78
CA LYS A 484 -4.86 21.08 12.14
C LYS A 484 -3.43 21.56 12.35
N SER A 485 -2.72 21.94 11.29
CA SER A 485 -1.38 22.53 11.35
C SER A 485 -1.28 23.80 10.50
N LYS A 486 -0.37 24.71 10.85
CA LYS A 486 -0.13 25.93 10.07
C LYS A 486 0.47 25.63 8.69
N HIS A 487 1.27 24.59 8.62
CA HIS A 487 2.03 24.24 7.43
C HIS A 487 2.03 22.73 7.20
N ASN A 488 1.88 22.36 5.94
CA ASN A 488 1.93 20.97 5.49
C ASN A 488 2.87 20.87 4.30
N ILE A 489 3.63 19.76 4.21
CA ILE A 489 4.48 19.48 3.07
C ILE A 489 4.11 18.10 2.56
N VAL A 490 3.90 17.98 1.24
CA VAL A 490 3.85 16.72 0.52
C VAL A 490 5.06 16.68 -0.38
N GLY A 491 5.93 15.68 -0.21
CA GLY A 491 7.16 15.60 -0.98
C GLY A 491 7.51 14.20 -1.45
N VAL A 492 8.31 14.15 -2.49
CA VAL A 492 8.95 12.94 -3.01
C VAL A 492 10.46 13.09 -2.88
N TYR A 493 11.07 12.04 -2.37
CA TYR A 493 12.52 11.92 -2.20
C TYR A 493 12.99 10.72 -3.00
N TRP A 494 14.13 10.84 -3.69
CA TRP A 494 14.73 9.71 -4.41
C TRP A 494 16.23 9.86 -4.51
N ARG A 495 16.89 8.80 -5.02
CA ARG A 495 18.30 8.73 -5.36
C ARG A 495 18.45 8.12 -6.76
N ASN A 496 19.46 8.50 -7.51
CA ASN A 496 19.72 7.94 -8.84
C ASN A 496 19.83 6.41 -8.84
N GLU A 497 20.42 5.84 -7.79
CA GLU A 497 20.55 4.39 -7.59
C GLU A 497 19.21 3.65 -7.43
N TRP A 498 18.11 4.37 -7.16
CA TRP A 498 16.76 3.80 -7.05
C TRP A 498 16.06 3.62 -8.39
N GLY A 499 16.77 3.85 -9.52
CA GLY A 499 16.33 3.48 -10.85
C GLY A 499 15.98 4.63 -11.79
N THR A 500 15.87 5.86 -11.31
CA THR A 500 15.72 7.06 -12.14
C THR A 500 16.49 8.25 -11.57
N LYS A 501 16.89 9.16 -12.44
CA LYS A 501 17.49 10.44 -12.05
C LYS A 501 16.45 11.50 -11.77
N ASP A 502 15.23 11.33 -12.29
CA ASP A 502 14.26 12.39 -12.41
C ASP A 502 12.84 11.90 -12.11
N PHE A 503 12.24 12.50 -11.10
CA PHE A 503 10.85 12.38 -10.70
C PHE A 503 10.23 13.76 -10.57
N ASP A 504 9.13 14.00 -11.27
CA ASP A 504 8.43 15.27 -11.33
C ASP A 504 7.18 15.26 -10.44
N LEU A 505 7.22 15.97 -9.33
CA LEU A 505 6.06 16.18 -8.47
C LEU A 505 5.23 17.34 -9.00
N SER A 506 3.92 17.14 -9.08
CA SER A 506 2.99 18.18 -9.51
C SER A 506 1.66 18.10 -8.78
N ALA A 507 0.95 19.20 -8.75
CA ALA A 507 -0.44 19.26 -8.34
C ALA A 507 -1.27 19.99 -9.42
N ILE A 508 -2.51 19.55 -9.61
CA ILE A 508 -3.45 20.18 -10.52
C ILE A 508 -4.77 20.40 -9.79
N ASP A 509 -5.31 21.62 -9.85
CA ASP A 509 -6.57 21.93 -9.20
C ASP A 509 -7.79 21.58 -10.07
N ASP A 510 -8.98 21.75 -9.53
CA ASP A 510 -10.25 21.46 -10.19
C ASP A 510 -10.56 22.47 -11.34
N GLU A 511 -9.88 23.60 -11.39
CA GLU A 511 -9.93 24.57 -12.51
C GLU A 511 -8.90 24.22 -13.62
N GLY A 512 -8.00 23.26 -13.37
CA GLY A 512 -6.95 22.83 -14.31
C GLY A 512 -5.65 23.60 -14.18
N VAL A 513 -5.47 24.42 -13.13
CA VAL A 513 -4.20 25.12 -12.87
C VAL A 513 -3.20 24.12 -12.30
N LYS A 514 -2.10 23.95 -13.01
CA LYS A 514 -0.99 23.06 -12.62
C LYS A 514 0.09 23.83 -11.87
N ILE A 515 0.59 23.24 -10.79
CA ILE A 515 1.77 23.65 -10.02
C ILE A 515 2.77 22.49 -10.04
N GLY A 516 4.05 22.79 -10.23
CA GLY A 516 5.09 21.79 -10.32
C GLY A 516 5.88 21.85 -11.63
N TRP A 517 6.50 20.75 -12.02
CA TRP A 517 7.27 20.67 -13.24
C TRP A 517 6.49 21.17 -14.47
N ASN A 518 7.16 21.96 -15.32
CA ASN A 518 6.60 22.57 -16.54
C ASN A 518 5.32 23.40 -16.31
N ALA A 519 5.24 24.05 -15.14
CA ALA A 519 4.07 24.82 -14.74
C ALA A 519 4.46 26.02 -13.85
N SER A 520 3.52 26.53 -13.08
CA SER A 520 3.76 27.59 -12.12
C SER A 520 4.38 27.05 -10.84
N TYR A 521 5.22 27.87 -10.19
CA TYR A 521 5.77 27.56 -8.85
C TYR A 521 4.77 27.82 -7.72
N THR A 522 3.76 28.64 -7.97
CA THR A 522 2.72 28.99 -7.01
C THR A 522 1.35 29.03 -7.66
N ASN A 523 0.30 28.79 -6.88
CA ASN A 523 -1.07 28.93 -7.35
C ASN A 523 -1.52 30.40 -7.47
N ASN A 524 -0.95 31.29 -6.65
CA ASN A 524 -1.22 32.72 -6.67
C ASN A 524 0.07 33.48 -6.30
N PRO A 525 0.66 34.29 -7.18
CA PRO A 525 1.90 35.02 -6.91
C PRO A 525 1.80 35.99 -5.73
N ASP A 526 0.65 36.64 -5.57
CA ASP A 526 0.46 37.66 -4.53
C ASP A 526 0.21 37.07 -3.15
N LYS A 527 -0.49 35.94 -3.09
CA LYS A 527 -0.83 35.24 -1.85
C LYS A 527 -0.78 33.73 -2.07
N PRO A 528 0.42 33.16 -2.14
CA PRO A 528 0.55 31.72 -2.45
C PRO A 528 0.05 30.85 -1.31
N ALA A 529 -0.94 30.00 -1.59
CA ALA A 529 -1.37 28.92 -0.70
C ALA A 529 -0.51 27.66 -0.89
N VAL A 530 0.02 27.47 -2.10
CA VAL A 530 0.87 26.34 -2.48
C VAL A 530 2.13 26.84 -3.15
N ILE A 531 3.28 26.31 -2.75
CA ILE A 531 4.59 26.63 -3.32
C ILE A 531 5.30 25.32 -3.70
N PHE A 532 5.83 25.26 -4.92
CA PHE A 532 6.64 24.14 -5.40
C PHE A 532 8.13 24.42 -5.18
N SER A 533 8.88 23.43 -4.73
CA SER A 533 10.30 23.53 -4.37
C SER A 533 11.25 23.72 -5.56
N GLY A 534 10.75 23.62 -6.78
CA GLY A 534 11.56 23.58 -8.01
C GLY A 534 11.89 22.16 -8.46
N ASP A 535 12.24 22.03 -9.71
CA ASP A 535 12.42 20.80 -10.45
C ASP A 535 13.88 20.31 -10.36
N MET A 536 14.07 19.08 -9.84
CA MET A 536 15.36 18.43 -9.65
C MET A 536 15.56 17.28 -10.65
N THR A 537 16.38 17.49 -11.66
CA THR A 537 16.60 16.53 -12.75
C THR A 537 17.76 15.56 -12.52
N ASN A 538 18.40 15.59 -11.36
CA ASN A 538 19.48 14.69 -11.00
C ASN A 538 19.55 14.50 -9.48
N ALA A 539 19.41 13.26 -9.03
CA ALA A 539 19.44 12.89 -7.62
C ALA A 539 20.79 12.26 -7.23
N ASP A 540 21.87 12.96 -7.45
CA ASP A 540 23.21 12.55 -7.06
C ASP A 540 23.77 13.53 -5.98
N PRO A 541 23.88 13.10 -4.71
CA PRO A 541 23.52 11.77 -4.18
C PRO A 541 22.02 11.56 -3.97
N GLU A 542 21.22 12.61 -3.87
CA GLU A 542 19.79 12.54 -3.55
C GLU A 542 19.08 13.81 -4.01
N ALA A 543 17.75 13.73 -4.19
CA ALA A 543 16.90 14.85 -4.56
C ALA A 543 15.54 14.79 -3.87
N VAL A 544 14.93 15.95 -3.73
CA VAL A 544 13.58 16.15 -3.20
C VAL A 544 12.82 17.15 -4.07
N GLU A 545 11.59 16.78 -4.39
CA GLU A 545 10.60 17.74 -4.82
C GLU A 545 9.44 17.79 -3.84
N ALA A 546 8.98 18.97 -3.51
CA ALA A 546 7.95 19.17 -2.49
C ALA A 546 6.96 20.27 -2.85
N LEU A 547 5.72 20.05 -2.42
CA LEU A 547 4.64 21.03 -2.43
C LEU A 547 4.41 21.50 -1.00
N TYR A 548 4.56 22.80 -0.78
CA TYR A 548 4.43 23.45 0.51
C TYR A 548 3.08 24.13 0.61
N TYR A 549 2.23 23.61 1.50
CA TYR A 549 0.91 24.15 1.76
C TYR A 549 0.91 25.05 2.97
N ARG A 550 0.51 26.28 2.78
CA ARG A 550 0.30 27.24 3.88
C ARG A 550 -1.15 27.16 4.34
N ASN A 551 -1.37 27.04 5.64
CA ASN A 551 -2.72 27.04 6.19
C ASN A 551 -3.31 28.48 6.20
N TYR A 552 -3.57 28.97 5.02
CA TYR A 552 -4.48 30.06 4.82
C TYR A 552 -5.86 29.49 4.48
N GLU A 553 -6.91 30.19 4.85
CA GLU A 553 -8.27 29.87 4.42
C GLU A 553 -8.26 29.60 2.91
N ASN A 554 -8.52 28.38 2.48
CA ASN A 554 -8.62 27.90 1.10
C ASN A 554 -7.31 27.36 0.47
N ILE A 555 -6.82 26.24 0.95
CA ILE A 555 -5.99 25.35 0.12
C ILE A 555 -6.87 24.88 -1.05
N PRO A 556 -6.46 25.08 -2.32
CA PRO A 556 -7.26 24.66 -3.47
C PRO A 556 -7.41 23.13 -3.48
N ASN A 557 -8.57 22.66 -3.95
CA ASN A 557 -8.75 21.25 -4.21
C ASN A 557 -7.78 20.83 -5.31
N GLN A 558 -6.93 19.83 -5.05
CA GLN A 558 -5.86 19.44 -5.96
C GLN A 558 -5.66 17.93 -6.01
N ILE A 559 -5.32 17.43 -7.20
CA ILE A 559 -4.77 16.10 -7.39
C ILE A 559 -3.26 16.23 -7.36
N VAL A 560 -2.60 15.47 -6.47
CA VAL A 560 -1.14 15.39 -6.36
C VAL A 560 -0.67 14.14 -7.08
N PHE A 561 0.26 14.30 -8.00
CA PHE A 561 0.80 13.20 -8.80
C PHE A 561 2.31 13.35 -9.01
N ASN A 562 2.94 12.24 -9.35
CA ASN A 562 4.36 12.14 -9.61
C ASN A 562 4.60 11.48 -10.97
N ASN A 563 5.44 12.07 -11.78
CA ASN A 563 5.87 11.54 -13.06
C ASN A 563 7.28 11.01 -12.95
N ARG A 564 7.57 9.91 -13.63
CA ARG A 564 8.90 9.38 -13.80
C ARG A 564 9.40 9.73 -15.21
N PHE A 565 10.43 10.54 -15.28
CA PHE A 565 11.05 10.91 -16.55
C PHE A 565 12.30 10.07 -16.78
N ASN A 566 12.45 9.49 -17.98
CA ASN A 566 13.62 8.72 -18.42
C ASN A 566 14.16 7.65 -17.44
N GLY A 567 13.31 7.08 -16.58
CA GLY A 567 13.68 6.06 -15.62
C GLY A 567 13.24 4.66 -16.01
N ASN A 568 13.79 3.66 -15.31
CA ASN A 568 13.41 2.27 -15.49
C ASN A 568 12.05 2.00 -14.86
N GLN A 569 11.27 1.09 -15.44
CA GLN A 569 10.11 0.53 -14.76
C GLN A 569 10.56 -0.13 -13.45
N GLY A 570 9.84 0.13 -12.34
CA GLY A 570 10.23 -0.35 -11.04
C GLY A 570 11.16 0.59 -10.24
N SER A 571 11.36 1.83 -10.73
CA SER A 571 12.10 2.85 -9.97
C SER A 571 11.39 3.16 -8.65
N LYS A 572 12.17 3.38 -7.59
CA LYS A 572 11.68 3.65 -6.25
C LYS A 572 11.74 5.15 -5.94
N PHE A 573 10.74 5.66 -5.25
CA PHE A 573 10.78 6.95 -4.56
C PHE A 573 10.14 6.85 -3.19
N ARG A 574 10.40 7.81 -2.32
CA ARG A 574 9.79 7.91 -1.00
C ARG A 574 8.82 9.08 -0.95
N LEU A 575 7.53 8.78 -0.80
CA LEU A 575 6.53 9.78 -0.48
C LEU A 575 6.63 10.12 1.00
N PHE A 576 6.69 11.41 1.34
CA PHE A 576 6.65 11.86 2.73
C PHE A 576 5.64 13.00 2.93
N PHE A 577 5.18 13.13 4.17
CA PHE A 577 4.25 14.15 4.58
C PHE A 577 4.68 14.74 5.93
N THR A 578 4.71 16.08 6.02
CA THR A 578 5.02 16.78 7.27
C THR A 578 3.87 17.66 7.70
N GLN A 579 3.72 17.82 9.01
CA GLN A 579 2.83 18.83 9.61
C GLN A 579 3.59 19.56 10.72
N ASN A 580 3.58 20.89 10.68
CA ASN A 580 4.20 21.70 11.73
C ASN A 580 3.48 23.03 11.95
N ASN A 581 3.84 23.70 13.04
CA ASN A 581 3.27 24.98 13.46
C ASN A 581 4.34 26.08 13.65
N VAL A 582 5.48 25.97 12.94
CA VAL A 582 6.56 26.95 13.04
C VAL A 582 6.11 28.33 12.53
N ASP A 583 6.55 29.41 13.20
CA ASP A 583 6.13 30.76 12.84
C ASP A 583 6.91 31.30 11.63
N ASN A 584 8.17 30.91 11.46
CA ASN A 584 9.07 31.36 10.40
C ASN A 584 9.10 30.45 9.19
N PHE A 585 7.97 29.87 8.85
CA PHE A 585 7.86 29.02 7.67
C PHE A 585 8.07 29.83 6.38
N GLY A 586 9.06 29.48 5.59
CA GLY A 586 9.36 30.09 4.30
C GLY A 586 10.69 30.82 4.20
N ARG A 587 11.27 31.30 5.30
CA ARG A 587 12.60 31.94 5.30
C ARG A 587 13.60 31.06 6.06
N GLY A 588 14.51 30.45 5.33
CA GLY A 588 15.51 29.53 5.89
C GLY A 588 14.89 28.34 6.62
N TYR A 589 13.66 27.97 6.27
CA TYR A 589 13.00 26.81 6.89
C TYR A 589 13.60 25.53 6.34
N MET A 590 13.98 24.65 7.25
CA MET A 590 14.48 23.30 6.95
C MET A 590 13.50 22.26 7.48
N VAL A 591 13.18 21.25 6.66
CA VAL A 591 12.38 20.12 7.08
C VAL A 591 13.12 19.36 8.18
N ASN A 592 12.51 19.31 9.36
CA ASN A 592 13.01 18.48 10.45
C ASN A 592 12.48 17.05 10.29
N PRO A 593 13.33 16.00 10.29
CA PRO A 593 12.88 14.61 10.24
C PRO A 593 11.83 14.23 11.29
N ASN A 594 11.82 14.90 12.45
CA ASN A 594 10.82 14.69 13.50
C ASN A 594 9.42 15.21 13.15
N ASP A 595 9.32 16.15 12.20
CA ASP A 595 8.04 16.70 11.74
C ASP A 595 7.40 15.79 10.67
N ILE A 596 8.13 14.76 10.20
CA ILE A 596 7.62 13.81 9.23
C ILE A 596 6.65 12.88 9.94
N ILE A 597 5.36 13.13 9.72
CA ILE A 597 4.29 12.30 10.27
C ILE A 597 4.09 10.99 9.48
N PHE A 598 4.41 11.00 8.20
CA PHE A 598 4.26 9.85 7.31
C PHE A 598 5.39 9.80 6.30
N SER A 599 5.93 8.62 6.05
CA SER A 599 6.82 8.35 4.92
C SER A 599 6.69 6.89 4.47
N THR A 600 6.74 6.67 3.16
CA THR A 600 6.67 5.33 2.59
C THR A 600 7.35 5.24 1.25
N ASP A 601 8.02 4.10 0.99
CA ASP A 601 8.61 3.81 -0.30
C ASP A 601 7.54 3.32 -1.27
N ILE A 602 7.55 3.88 -2.47
CA ILE A 602 6.64 3.54 -3.56
C ILE A 602 7.47 3.09 -4.76
N ILE A 603 7.07 1.98 -5.37
CA ILE A 603 7.65 1.50 -6.63
C ILE A 603 6.80 2.05 -7.77
N SER A 604 7.43 2.78 -8.68
CA SER A 604 6.79 3.34 -9.86
C SER A 604 6.86 2.37 -11.04
N ASP A 605 5.78 1.64 -11.28
CA ASP A 605 5.63 0.74 -12.44
C ASP A 605 5.09 1.46 -13.69
N VAL A 606 4.69 2.71 -13.55
CA VAL A 606 4.07 3.55 -14.58
C VAL A 606 4.77 4.90 -14.68
N GLU A 607 4.59 5.59 -15.80
CA GLU A 607 5.18 6.91 -15.96
C GLU A 607 4.51 7.98 -15.11
N GLU A 608 3.20 7.86 -14.86
CA GLU A 608 2.43 8.83 -14.09
C GLU A 608 1.61 8.15 -13.01
N GLN A 609 1.74 8.62 -11.77
CA GLN A 609 1.09 8.05 -10.59
C GLN A 609 0.49 9.15 -9.72
N MET A 610 -0.80 9.04 -9.41
CA MET A 610 -1.45 9.86 -8.40
C MET A 610 -1.02 9.40 -7.00
N LEU A 611 -0.68 10.36 -6.14
CA LEU A 611 -0.22 10.14 -4.77
C LEU A 611 -1.31 10.45 -3.74
N GLY A 612 -2.21 11.36 -4.09
CA GLY A 612 -3.31 11.77 -3.21
C GLY A 612 -4.19 12.83 -3.87
N ILE A 613 -5.22 13.20 -3.14
CA ILE A 613 -6.10 14.31 -3.50
C ILE A 613 -6.29 15.21 -2.27
N ILE A 614 -6.25 16.51 -2.49
CA ILE A 614 -6.65 17.49 -1.49
C ILE A 614 -8.08 17.91 -1.82
N ASN A 615 -8.98 17.74 -0.86
CA ASN A 615 -10.36 18.17 -0.96
C ASN A 615 -10.83 18.72 0.39
N ASP A 616 -11.37 19.92 0.38
CA ASP A 616 -11.87 20.61 1.58
C ASP A 616 -10.83 20.61 2.74
N ASN A 617 -9.60 21.01 2.45
CA ASN A 617 -8.46 21.01 3.38
C ASN A 617 -8.11 19.63 3.97
N LYS A 618 -8.48 18.54 3.31
CA LYS A 618 -8.10 17.18 3.70
C LYS A 618 -7.24 16.54 2.63
N PHE A 619 -6.10 16.02 3.01
CA PHE A 619 -5.31 15.16 2.14
C PHE A 619 -5.83 13.72 2.23
N VAL A 620 -6.27 13.18 1.12
CA VAL A 620 -6.80 11.82 0.99
C VAL A 620 -5.73 10.93 0.39
N PHE A 621 -5.27 9.98 1.18
CA PHE A 621 -4.25 9.04 0.75
C PHE A 621 -4.80 8.09 -0.32
N THR A 622 -4.23 8.11 -1.51
CA THR A 622 -4.59 7.17 -2.58
C THR A 622 -3.39 6.94 -3.50
N SER A 623 -3.40 5.84 -4.24
CA SER A 623 -2.38 5.53 -5.24
C SER A 623 -3.06 4.98 -6.48
N ILE A 624 -3.12 5.80 -7.52
CA ILE A 624 -3.75 5.48 -8.80
C ILE A 624 -2.71 5.64 -9.91
N ASN A 625 -2.55 4.60 -10.70
CA ASN A 625 -1.64 4.59 -11.83
C ASN A 625 -2.38 4.99 -13.09
N PHE A 626 -1.88 5.99 -13.80
CA PHE A 626 -2.36 6.35 -15.12
C PHE A 626 -1.52 5.62 -16.16
N SER A 627 -2.16 4.85 -17.03
CA SER A 627 -1.48 4.21 -18.15
C SER A 627 -1.81 4.96 -19.42
N ASP A 628 -0.78 5.35 -20.15
CA ASP A 628 -0.78 5.80 -21.54
C ASP A 628 -1.62 7.06 -21.88
N ASN A 629 -2.24 7.73 -20.91
CA ASN A 629 -3.01 8.94 -21.14
C ASN A 629 -2.64 9.95 -20.07
N LYS A 630 -1.90 10.97 -20.44
CA LYS A 630 -1.50 12.08 -19.58
C LYS A 630 -2.74 12.77 -19.00
N VAL A 631 -2.79 12.87 -17.66
CA VAL A 631 -3.86 13.60 -16.95
C VAL A 631 -3.84 15.09 -17.34
N SER A 632 -2.67 15.59 -17.70
CA SER A 632 -2.44 17.00 -18.03
C SER A 632 -3.12 17.50 -19.32
N GLU A 633 -3.77 16.64 -20.11
CA GLU A 633 -4.19 17.03 -21.45
C GLU A 633 -5.64 17.51 -21.59
N THR A 634 -6.52 17.27 -20.60
CA THR A 634 -7.91 17.75 -20.70
C THR A 634 -8.55 18.05 -19.32
N SER A 635 -9.08 19.24 -19.14
CA SER A 635 -9.89 19.65 -17.96
C SER A 635 -11.03 18.67 -17.63
N TYR A 636 -11.64 18.09 -18.66
CA TYR A 636 -12.72 17.09 -18.52
C TYR A 636 -12.30 15.83 -17.74
N ARG A 637 -11.06 15.36 -17.91
CA ARG A 637 -10.57 14.18 -17.18
C ARG A 637 -10.27 14.49 -15.72
N ILE A 638 -9.87 15.72 -15.46
CA ILE A 638 -9.57 16.19 -14.10
C ILE A 638 -10.87 16.29 -13.31
N GLU A 639 -11.91 16.93 -13.83
CA GLU A 639 -13.24 16.98 -13.20
C GLU A 639 -13.76 15.57 -12.91
N ALA A 640 -13.68 14.67 -13.89
CA ALA A 640 -14.11 13.28 -13.73
C ALA A 640 -13.36 12.52 -12.66
N LEU A 641 -12.06 12.81 -12.50
CA LEU A 641 -11.23 12.19 -11.47
C LEU A 641 -11.55 12.77 -10.09
N PHE A 642 -11.78 14.08 -9.98
CA PHE A 642 -12.26 14.71 -8.75
C PHE A 642 -13.61 14.14 -8.31
N ASP A 643 -14.58 14.03 -9.21
CA ASP A 643 -15.89 13.45 -8.93
C ASP A 643 -15.76 11.99 -8.49
N TYR A 644 -14.92 11.21 -9.16
CA TYR A 644 -14.64 9.85 -8.77
C TYR A 644 -14.04 9.76 -7.37
N CYS A 645 -13.09 10.65 -7.04
CA CYS A 645 -12.45 10.65 -5.73
C CYS A 645 -13.40 11.09 -4.62
N LYS A 646 -14.19 12.14 -4.82
CA LYS A 646 -15.24 12.59 -3.88
C LYS A 646 -16.22 11.45 -3.57
N TYR A 647 -16.67 10.79 -4.61
CA TYR A 647 -17.56 9.64 -4.54
C TYR A 647 -16.98 8.50 -3.71
N ASN A 648 -15.73 8.13 -3.96
CA ASN A 648 -15.05 7.06 -3.22
C ASN A 648 -14.75 7.44 -1.78
N MET A 649 -14.37 8.68 -1.51
CA MET A 649 -14.12 9.16 -0.16
C MET A 649 -15.35 9.01 0.76
N ASN A 650 -16.53 9.31 0.23
CA ASN A 650 -17.80 9.27 0.97
C ASN A 650 -18.34 7.84 1.10
N GLY A 651 -18.04 6.97 0.15
CA GLY A 651 -18.52 5.59 0.12
C GLY A 651 -17.74 4.60 0.99
N LYS A 652 -16.55 4.97 1.50
CA LYS A 652 -15.73 4.03 2.29
C LYS A 652 -16.11 4.05 3.76
N LEU A 653 -16.16 2.86 4.37
CA LEU A 653 -16.35 2.72 5.82
C LEU A 653 -15.11 3.22 6.56
N LYS A 654 -15.30 4.13 7.49
CA LYS A 654 -14.22 4.70 8.30
C LYS A 654 -14.20 4.07 9.69
N LEU A 655 -13.03 4.07 10.32
CA LEU A 655 -12.89 3.61 11.70
C LEU A 655 -13.81 4.41 12.63
N ASN A 656 -13.87 5.73 12.45
CA ASN A 656 -14.72 6.61 13.27
C ASN A 656 -16.20 6.24 13.19
N ASP A 657 -16.69 5.72 12.05
CA ASP A 657 -18.08 5.28 11.89
C ASP A 657 -18.42 4.08 12.80
N THR A 658 -17.42 3.41 13.35
CA THR A 658 -17.60 2.26 14.25
C THR A 658 -17.44 2.61 15.73
N LEU A 659 -16.83 3.76 16.07
CA LEU A 659 -16.44 4.10 17.44
C LEU A 659 -17.65 4.28 18.37
N ASP A 660 -18.72 4.90 17.90
CA ASP A 660 -19.93 5.09 18.71
C ASP A 660 -20.53 3.76 19.19
N TYR A 661 -20.39 2.71 18.36
CA TYR A 661 -20.87 1.36 18.68
C TYR A 661 -19.89 0.56 19.56
N LEU A 662 -18.70 1.08 19.81
CA LEU A 662 -17.66 0.46 20.62
C LEU A 662 -17.36 1.22 21.92
N SER A 663 -18.01 2.37 22.13
CA SER A 663 -17.74 3.30 23.23
C SER A 663 -17.99 2.71 24.63
N ASP A 664 -18.76 1.62 24.74
CA ASP A 664 -18.99 0.86 25.97
C ASP A 664 -17.85 -0.08 26.35
N ILE A 665 -16.94 -0.40 25.42
CA ILE A 665 -15.81 -1.32 25.63
C ILE A 665 -14.44 -0.69 25.40
N VAL A 666 -14.36 0.38 24.63
CA VAL A 666 -13.10 1.06 24.28
C VAL A 666 -13.23 2.56 24.57
N ARG A 667 -12.22 3.09 25.24
CA ARG A 667 -12.07 4.54 25.47
C ARG A 667 -10.99 5.12 24.54
N ILE A 668 -11.29 6.23 23.89
CA ILE A 668 -10.31 6.99 23.12
C ILE A 668 -9.55 7.87 24.10
N VAL A 669 -8.21 7.82 24.05
CA VAL A 669 -7.30 8.55 24.93
C VAL A 669 -6.11 9.08 24.13
N SER A 670 -5.46 10.13 24.65
CA SER A 670 -4.14 10.55 24.16
C SER A 670 -3.04 9.63 24.72
N VAL A 671 -1.83 9.69 24.13
CA VAL A 671 -0.65 8.98 24.65
C VAL A 671 -0.37 9.38 26.09
N ASP A 672 -0.41 10.68 26.39
CA ASP A 672 -0.12 11.18 27.75
C ASP A 672 -1.18 10.76 28.76
N GLU A 673 -2.43 10.71 28.36
CA GLU A 673 -3.52 10.21 29.22
C GLU A 673 -3.39 8.72 29.48
N PHE A 674 -3.05 7.93 28.45
CA PHE A 674 -2.82 6.49 28.60
C PHE A 674 -1.64 6.20 29.54
N ASN A 675 -0.53 6.91 29.42
CA ASN A 675 0.62 6.77 30.31
C ASN A 675 0.25 7.06 31.76
N LYS A 676 -0.54 8.09 32.04
CA LYS A 676 -1.05 8.40 33.39
C LYS A 676 -1.95 7.28 33.93
N ILE A 677 -2.79 6.69 33.09
CA ILE A 677 -3.65 5.57 33.48
C ILE A 677 -2.78 4.36 33.86
N LYS A 678 -1.78 4.07 33.05
CA LYS A 678 -0.83 2.96 33.28
C LYS A 678 -0.01 3.14 34.57
N GLU A 679 0.38 4.38 34.91
CA GLU A 679 1.06 4.69 36.19
C GLU A 679 0.13 4.50 37.42
N GLN A 680 -1.17 4.64 37.25
CA GLN A 680 -2.16 4.53 38.33
C GLN A 680 -2.71 3.12 38.53
N ASP A 681 -2.63 2.27 37.53
CA ASP A 681 -3.17 0.89 37.54
C ASP A 681 -2.17 -0.08 36.91
N GLU A 682 -1.48 -0.86 37.72
CA GLU A 682 -0.48 -1.87 37.33
C GLU A 682 -1.06 -2.99 36.46
N ASN A 683 -2.40 -3.16 36.42
CA ASN A 683 -3.05 -4.14 35.55
C ASN A 683 -3.20 -3.64 34.12
N ILE A 684 -2.92 -2.37 33.86
CA ILE A 684 -2.98 -1.78 32.52
C ILE A 684 -1.58 -1.78 31.91
N THR A 685 -1.45 -2.49 30.80
CA THR A 685 -0.20 -2.61 30.05
C THR A 685 -0.41 -2.08 28.61
N ASP A 686 0.69 -2.01 27.85
CA ASP A 686 0.62 -1.62 26.43
C ASP A 686 -0.21 -2.62 25.60
N ASP A 687 -0.41 -3.85 26.09
CA ASP A 687 -1.26 -4.84 25.45
C ASP A 687 -2.76 -4.52 25.56
N ASN A 688 -3.16 -3.58 26.41
CA ASN A 688 -4.56 -3.16 26.56
C ASN A 688 -4.95 -2.01 25.65
N MET A 689 -4.05 -1.57 24.77
CA MET A 689 -4.31 -0.47 23.84
C MET A 689 -3.99 -0.82 22.40
N ILE A 690 -4.63 -0.10 21.47
CA ILE A 690 -4.23 -0.04 20.07
C ILE A 690 -3.87 1.41 19.76
N ASN A 691 -2.63 1.60 19.27
CA ASN A 691 -2.12 2.93 18.92
C ASN A 691 -2.17 3.13 17.40
N PHE A 692 -3.00 4.10 16.97
CA PHE A 692 -3.17 4.50 15.57
C PHE A 692 -2.31 5.73 15.19
N SER A 693 -1.39 6.17 16.05
CA SER A 693 -0.48 7.27 15.71
C SER A 693 0.45 6.86 14.55
N PHE A 694 0.74 7.78 13.65
CA PHE A 694 1.54 7.49 12.44
C PHE A 694 2.91 6.86 12.72
N ASN A 695 3.57 7.23 13.82
CA ASN A 695 4.88 6.72 14.21
C ASN A 695 4.87 5.26 14.69
N THR A 696 3.71 4.75 15.13
CA THR A 696 3.51 3.37 15.58
C THR A 696 2.63 2.55 14.66
N LEU A 697 1.94 3.22 13.74
CA LEU A 697 0.97 2.59 12.85
C LEU A 697 1.63 1.59 11.91
N THR A 698 1.02 0.41 11.82
CA THR A 698 1.41 -0.64 10.90
C THR A 698 0.20 -1.16 10.15
N LYS A 699 0.39 -1.85 9.04
CA LYS A 699 -0.73 -2.56 8.37
C LYS A 699 -1.39 -3.54 9.33
N ASP A 700 -0.58 -4.23 10.15
CA ASP A 700 -1.06 -5.23 11.09
C ASP A 700 -1.99 -4.61 12.16
N THR A 701 -1.86 -3.32 12.46
CA THR A 701 -2.78 -2.61 13.36
C THR A 701 -4.24 -2.74 12.90
N PHE A 702 -4.49 -2.60 11.59
CA PHE A 702 -5.83 -2.77 11.02
C PHE A 702 -6.15 -4.22 10.70
N ILE A 703 -5.19 -4.97 10.16
CA ILE A 703 -5.42 -6.34 9.73
C ILE A 703 -5.79 -7.24 10.92
N ASN A 704 -5.16 -7.07 12.06
CA ASN A 704 -5.44 -7.86 13.26
C ASN A 704 -6.84 -7.62 13.83
N ILE A 705 -7.32 -6.38 13.81
CA ILE A 705 -8.68 -6.05 14.26
C ILE A 705 -9.76 -6.70 13.37
N LEU A 706 -9.43 -6.94 12.09
CA LEU A 706 -10.38 -7.38 11.06
C LEU A 706 -10.24 -8.88 10.71
N LYS A 707 -9.31 -9.61 11.34
CA LYS A 707 -9.16 -11.05 11.20
C LYS A 707 -10.24 -11.82 11.93
#